data_f964f259ede9377fac2c50329d10b610
#
_entry.id   f964f259ede9377fac2c50329d10b610
#
_cell.length_a   1.000
_cell.length_b   1.000
_cell.length_c   1.000
_cell.angle_alpha   90.00
_cell.angle_beta   90.00
_cell.angle_gamma   90.00
#
_symmetry.space_group_name_H-M   'P 1'
#
loop_
_entity.id
_entity.type
_entity.pdbx_description
1 polymer ?
#
loop_
_entity_poly.entity_id
_entity_poly.type
_entity_poly.pdbx_seq_one_letter_code
_entity_poly.pdbx_strand_id
1 'polypeptide(L)'
;MFEMTYDGNEILENYIDAGKAYKGGVYDFTFENRYLIYHAPLRHKIDYIAIDLTTGYDSSVITKRPDNLYPKESYKQLIPHILYSVKYTGDKRYLSRFVDRPLDVIDSIFRVVLANNGYNIREEQITLAKKMYLGFTSKQVALCEAEVGTGKTLSYLVAAIVAKHHNDKEYGMNLPITITTSSIELQKAIVQREIPNLSKMLMDYYIIEQPLTAVLRKGKEHYFCHYRYEDFLRNIKKYPSKYKDTIELLEKIGSLPYGIDLDRYRISGAIKNRICIKGSCVGCSMRDECAYSYLTHKMYNFKGLDFQVTNHNMYLMSQKTHTEDRPPLLRESCFVVVDEAHKFKEAAEDTFGERISQKDIVKYVEAVKVLCSPRNDKAKYKEFLEALLKENNALFGSLRRKRNDNDIEEDRGSIITLTNFQISKLGKIKYLLSRIEKMKVKRNYGIPVTGEMLKNAIETISKGSQNTVWVDTDENGIVSLCCTPKKINNILRKKVWDRNVSHVLTSGTLSDGTDFEYFKSENGLDFVAKHLLLESRTESPFDYEKHTRLYIPKHMPVPSPENEDDAYYKAIADETEKIIRATNGHTAILFTSYKVLKMVHELLKDKLTEFDIICMTRSNKNAIADFKKSKNGILFASGSMWEGVDCVGDCLSSVIIVKLPFPMPSAIMEERRENCETTSEFVSKYCTPDMLIKLRQGVGRLVRCETDTGVISILDPRADYRTYGKKVAQALHHYPRVDSVEEIRNFMESVKDEDYFNNAKEN
;
A
#
# COMPACT_ATOMS: atom_id res chain seq x y z
N MET A 1 8.26 23.42 -22.50
CA MET A 1 8.20 24.29 -23.69
C MET A 1 7.50 23.47 -24.76
N PHE A 2 6.25 23.77 -25.12
CA PHE A 2 5.60 23.04 -26.22
C PHE A 2 6.24 23.55 -27.49
N GLU A 3 6.95 22.67 -28.20
CA GLU A 3 7.30 22.96 -29.60
C GLU A 3 6.00 23.04 -30.41
N MET A 4 5.66 24.22 -30.85
CA MET A 4 4.61 24.37 -31.83
C MET A 4 5.14 23.77 -33.14
N THR A 5 4.56 22.65 -33.56
CA THR A 5 4.92 21.94 -34.80
C THR A 5 4.42 22.64 -36.08
N TYR A 6 3.78 23.81 -35.92
CA TYR A 6 3.39 24.72 -37.01
C TYR A 6 3.96 26.12 -36.69
N ASP A 7 4.12 26.95 -37.73
CA ASP A 7 4.54 28.34 -37.52
C ASP A 7 3.50 29.04 -36.65
N GLY A 8 3.80 29.04 -35.33
CA GLY A 8 2.86 29.50 -34.30
C GLY A 8 2.47 30.97 -34.44
N ASN A 9 3.26 31.76 -35.18
CA ASN A 9 2.95 33.16 -35.43
C ASN A 9 1.81 33.29 -36.47
N GLU A 10 1.82 32.49 -37.54
CA GLU A 10 0.77 32.52 -38.56
C GLU A 10 -0.57 32.02 -37.99
N ILE A 11 -0.57 30.96 -37.18
CA ILE A 11 -1.77 30.48 -36.50
C ILE A 11 -2.27 31.54 -35.53
N LEU A 12 -1.37 32.17 -34.74
CA LEU A 12 -1.73 33.22 -33.79
C LEU A 12 -2.37 34.43 -34.48
N GLU A 13 -1.80 34.91 -35.60
CA GLU A 13 -2.36 36.02 -36.39
C GLU A 13 -3.75 35.67 -36.94
N ASN A 14 -3.91 34.48 -37.52
CA ASN A 14 -5.20 34.02 -38.04
C ASN A 14 -6.28 33.94 -36.97
N TYR A 15 -5.94 33.48 -35.77
CA TYR A 15 -6.90 33.42 -34.68
C TYR A 15 -7.18 34.78 -34.05
N ILE A 16 -6.21 35.70 -34.01
CA ILE A 16 -6.42 37.09 -33.56
C ILE A 16 -7.43 37.77 -34.51
N ASP A 17 -7.26 37.62 -35.81
CA ASP A 17 -8.13 38.23 -36.80
C ASP A 17 -9.53 37.58 -36.82
N ALA A 18 -9.61 36.26 -36.73
CA ALA A 18 -10.88 35.54 -36.58
C ALA A 18 -11.62 35.93 -35.28
N GLY A 19 -10.92 36.09 -34.18
CA GLY A 19 -11.51 36.53 -32.91
C GLY A 19 -12.02 37.96 -32.93
N LYS A 20 -11.32 38.87 -33.57
CA LYS A 20 -11.77 40.24 -33.82
C LYS A 20 -13.02 40.30 -34.70
N ALA A 21 -13.10 39.48 -35.76
CA ALA A 21 -14.23 39.40 -36.64
C ALA A 21 -15.47 38.74 -36.00
N TYR A 22 -15.23 37.74 -35.13
CA TYR A 22 -16.30 36.88 -34.60
C TYR A 22 -17.21 37.56 -33.59
N LYS A 23 -16.74 38.45 -32.75
CA LYS A 23 -17.57 39.10 -31.72
C LYS A 23 -17.22 40.58 -31.46
N GLY A 24 -16.43 41.21 -32.30
CA GLY A 24 -15.89 42.56 -32.01
C GLY A 24 -15.02 42.58 -30.76
N GLY A 25 -14.45 41.45 -30.41
CA GLY A 25 -13.62 41.27 -29.25
C GLY A 25 -12.23 41.86 -29.41
N VAL A 26 -11.58 42.15 -28.30
CA VAL A 26 -10.21 42.65 -28.24
C VAL A 26 -9.31 41.55 -27.75
N TYR A 27 -8.23 41.28 -28.49
CA TYR A 27 -7.17 40.40 -28.02
C TYR A 27 -6.46 40.98 -26.80
N ASP A 28 -6.35 40.22 -25.77
CA ASP A 28 -5.70 40.65 -24.52
C ASP A 28 -4.25 40.13 -24.44
N PHE A 29 -4.07 38.81 -24.53
CA PHE A 29 -2.75 38.19 -24.43
C PHE A 29 -2.79 36.68 -24.73
N THR A 30 -1.60 36.08 -24.89
CA THR A 30 -1.42 34.63 -24.88
C THR A 30 -1.04 34.16 -23.47
N PHE A 31 -1.62 33.05 -23.04
CA PHE A 31 -1.30 32.39 -21.78
C PHE A 31 -0.54 31.09 -22.07
N GLU A 32 0.64 30.97 -21.46
CA GLU A 32 1.52 29.79 -21.63
C GLU A 32 1.84 29.42 -23.08
N ASN A 33 1.81 30.41 -23.98
CA ASN A 33 1.98 30.20 -25.43
C ASN A 33 1.03 29.17 -26.05
N ARG A 34 -0.03 28.81 -25.35
CA ARG A 34 -1.02 27.81 -25.76
C ARG A 34 -2.41 28.38 -25.93
N TYR A 35 -2.80 29.31 -25.09
CA TYR A 35 -4.13 29.88 -25.10
C TYR A 35 -4.12 31.32 -25.55
N LEU A 36 -5.00 31.64 -26.47
CA LEU A 36 -5.25 32.99 -26.91
C LEU A 36 -6.49 33.52 -26.20
N ILE A 37 -6.37 34.60 -25.48
CA ILE A 37 -7.44 35.18 -24.67
C ILE A 37 -7.95 36.45 -25.30
N TYR A 38 -9.28 36.57 -25.44
CA TYR A 38 -9.99 37.76 -25.84
C TYR A 38 -10.98 38.18 -24.80
N HIS A 39 -11.38 39.45 -24.83
CA HIS A 39 -12.61 39.86 -24.20
C HIS A 39 -13.53 40.59 -25.21
N ALA A 40 -14.83 40.34 -25.09
CA ALA A 40 -15.85 41.01 -25.86
C ALA A 40 -16.79 41.77 -24.90
N PRO A 41 -16.82 43.11 -24.91
CA PRO A 41 -17.73 43.88 -24.08
C PRO A 41 -19.18 43.68 -24.52
N LEU A 42 -20.02 43.21 -23.61
CA LEU A 42 -21.47 43.19 -23.74
C LEU A 42 -22.08 44.30 -22.89
N ARG A 43 -23.32 44.69 -23.13
CA ARG A 43 -23.97 45.90 -22.53
C ARG A 43 -23.77 46.02 -20.98
N HIS A 44 -23.75 44.90 -20.25
CA HIS A 44 -23.54 44.85 -18.80
C HIS A 44 -22.64 43.70 -18.38
N LYS A 45 -21.97 43.08 -19.30
CA LYS A 45 -21.16 41.84 -19.10
C LYS A 45 -19.92 41.90 -19.99
N ILE A 46 -18.94 41.07 -19.65
CA ILE A 46 -17.79 40.81 -20.50
C ILE A 46 -17.79 39.31 -20.80
N ASP A 47 -17.65 38.99 -22.07
CA ASP A 47 -17.47 37.61 -22.51
C ASP A 47 -15.96 37.36 -22.73
N TYR A 48 -15.37 36.53 -21.89
CA TYR A 48 -13.98 36.10 -22.05
C TYR A 48 -13.94 34.81 -22.87
N ILE A 49 -13.15 34.82 -23.91
CA ILE A 49 -12.99 33.71 -24.82
C ILE A 49 -11.55 33.24 -24.77
N ALA A 50 -11.32 31.96 -24.51
CA ALA A 50 -10.01 31.33 -24.63
C ALA A 50 -10.01 30.35 -25.79
N ILE A 51 -9.04 30.50 -26.70
CA ILE A 51 -8.82 29.58 -27.81
C ILE A 51 -7.56 28.78 -27.50
N ASP A 52 -7.67 27.47 -27.47
CA ASP A 52 -6.53 26.57 -27.36
C ASP A 52 -5.83 26.47 -28.71
N LEU A 53 -4.64 27.07 -28.80
CA LEU A 53 -3.87 27.14 -30.07
C LEU A 53 -3.40 25.77 -30.57
N THR A 54 -3.36 24.76 -29.70
CA THR A 54 -2.98 23.40 -30.11
C THR A 54 -4.13 22.61 -30.71
N THR A 55 -5.35 22.98 -30.39
CA THR A 55 -6.56 22.22 -30.75
C THR A 55 -7.58 23.01 -31.54
N GLY A 56 -7.45 24.36 -31.57
CA GLY A 56 -8.41 25.24 -32.20
C GLY A 56 -9.78 25.34 -31.51
N TYR A 57 -9.96 24.74 -30.33
CA TYR A 57 -11.19 24.82 -29.57
C TYR A 57 -11.29 26.13 -28.80
N ASP A 58 -12.45 26.74 -28.80
CA ASP A 58 -12.79 27.89 -28.00
C ASP A 58 -13.68 27.52 -26.82
N SER A 59 -13.56 28.30 -25.75
CA SER A 59 -14.51 28.33 -24.63
C SER A 59 -14.70 29.74 -24.16
N SER A 60 -15.88 30.04 -23.64
CA SER A 60 -16.21 31.40 -23.19
C SER A 60 -16.86 31.44 -21.83
N VAL A 61 -16.61 32.52 -21.09
CA VAL A 61 -17.25 32.84 -19.84
C VAL A 61 -17.83 34.25 -19.93
N ILE A 62 -19.11 34.36 -19.66
CA ILE A 62 -19.78 35.65 -19.54
C ILE A 62 -19.83 36.07 -18.07
N THR A 63 -19.10 37.12 -17.71
CA THR A 63 -19.07 37.64 -16.34
C THR A 63 -19.79 38.98 -16.27
N LYS A 64 -20.22 39.43 -15.06
CA LYS A 64 -20.62 40.82 -14.85
C LYS A 64 -19.42 41.70 -15.13
N ARG A 65 -19.66 42.84 -15.84
CA ARG A 65 -18.60 43.77 -16.14
C ARG A 65 -17.99 44.28 -14.82
N PRO A 66 -16.72 44.06 -14.54
CA PRO A 66 -16.06 44.66 -13.39
C PRO A 66 -15.85 46.16 -13.66
N ASP A 67 -15.84 46.95 -12.63
CA ASP A 67 -15.63 48.40 -12.73
C ASP A 67 -14.21 48.74 -13.22
N ASN A 68 -13.28 47.79 -13.09
CA ASN A 68 -11.93 47.84 -13.65
C ASN A 68 -11.62 46.57 -14.39
N LEU A 69 -11.00 46.66 -15.58
CA LEU A 69 -10.42 45.53 -16.29
C LEU A 69 -9.42 44.85 -15.40
N TYR A 70 -9.55 43.52 -15.25
CA TYR A 70 -8.65 42.72 -14.40
C TYR A 70 -7.19 42.96 -14.77
N PRO A 71 -6.29 43.19 -13.80
CA PRO A 71 -4.85 43.19 -14.05
C PRO A 71 -4.42 41.83 -14.64
N LYS A 72 -3.37 41.80 -15.50
CA LYS A 72 -2.86 40.56 -16.13
C LYS A 72 -2.71 39.38 -15.15
N GLU A 73 -2.38 39.63 -13.90
CA GLU A 73 -2.26 38.61 -12.84
C GLU A 73 -3.57 37.95 -12.45
N SER A 74 -4.71 38.63 -12.62
CA SER A 74 -6.04 38.08 -12.34
C SER A 74 -6.46 37.07 -13.43
N TYR A 75 -5.90 37.13 -14.60
CA TYR A 75 -6.19 36.19 -15.69
C TYR A 75 -5.71 34.77 -15.38
N LYS A 76 -4.66 34.61 -14.57
CA LYS A 76 -4.21 33.29 -14.10
C LYS A 76 -5.31 32.57 -13.33
N GLN A 77 -6.17 33.31 -12.63
CA GLN A 77 -7.32 32.75 -11.91
C GLN A 77 -8.53 32.54 -12.83
N LEU A 78 -8.70 33.39 -13.87
CA LEU A 78 -9.84 33.35 -14.76
C LEU A 78 -9.73 32.28 -15.86
N ILE A 79 -8.52 31.99 -16.34
CA ILE A 79 -8.30 31.04 -17.41
C ILE A 79 -8.85 29.65 -17.10
N PRO A 80 -8.65 29.08 -15.91
CA PRO A 80 -9.29 27.81 -15.56
C PRO A 80 -10.81 27.90 -15.62
N HIS A 81 -11.39 29.01 -15.18
CA HIS A 81 -12.84 29.24 -15.27
C HIS A 81 -13.29 29.33 -16.73
N ILE A 82 -12.54 30.00 -17.59
CA ILE A 82 -12.84 30.10 -19.03
C ILE A 82 -12.75 28.74 -19.69
N LEU A 83 -11.70 27.99 -19.42
CA LEU A 83 -11.46 26.67 -20.04
C LEU A 83 -12.48 25.62 -19.60
N TYR A 84 -13.00 25.73 -18.37
CA TYR A 84 -13.90 24.75 -17.77
C TYR A 84 -15.33 25.26 -17.51
N SER A 85 -15.60 26.53 -17.72
CA SER A 85 -16.88 27.16 -17.36
C SER A 85 -17.94 27.12 -18.44
N VAL A 86 -17.68 26.48 -19.57
CA VAL A 86 -18.71 26.19 -20.60
C VAL A 86 -19.97 25.56 -20.00
N LYS A 87 -19.80 24.91 -18.86
CA LYS A 87 -20.86 24.41 -18.02
C LYS A 87 -21.87 25.48 -17.53
N TYR A 88 -21.43 26.70 -17.20
CA TYR A 88 -22.30 27.79 -16.73
C TYR A 88 -23.11 28.44 -17.82
N THR A 89 -22.66 28.32 -19.08
CA THR A 89 -23.36 28.85 -20.22
C THR A 89 -24.38 27.87 -20.82
N GLY A 90 -24.47 26.65 -20.24
CA GLY A 90 -25.29 25.56 -20.80
C GLY A 90 -24.72 24.95 -22.07
N ASP A 91 -23.52 25.29 -22.45
CA ASP A 91 -22.87 24.82 -23.65
C ASP A 91 -22.36 23.38 -23.47
N LYS A 92 -22.95 22.46 -24.22
CA LYS A 92 -22.60 21.02 -24.17
C LYS A 92 -21.18 20.69 -24.63
N ARG A 93 -20.43 21.63 -25.22
CA ARG A 93 -19.05 21.43 -25.69
C ARG A 93 -18.11 21.08 -24.55
N TYR A 94 -18.36 21.56 -23.33
CA TYR A 94 -17.59 21.18 -22.15
C TYR A 94 -17.70 19.68 -21.84
N LEU A 95 -18.91 19.15 -21.91
CA LEU A 95 -19.16 17.73 -21.67
C LEU A 95 -18.51 16.83 -22.73
N SER A 96 -18.35 17.33 -23.97
CA SER A 96 -17.64 16.61 -25.02
C SER A 96 -16.14 16.47 -24.75
N ARG A 97 -15.50 17.41 -24.07
CA ARG A 97 -14.06 17.35 -23.78
C ARG A 97 -13.64 16.13 -22.94
N PHE A 98 -14.44 15.74 -21.96
CA PHE A 98 -14.18 14.52 -21.20
C PHE A 98 -14.30 13.26 -22.06
N VAL A 99 -15.13 13.26 -23.09
CA VAL A 99 -15.30 12.15 -24.01
C VAL A 99 -14.29 12.24 -25.15
N ASP A 100 -14.23 13.40 -25.83
CA ASP A 100 -13.45 13.54 -27.06
C ASP A 100 -11.96 13.78 -26.81
N ARG A 101 -11.58 14.39 -25.65
CA ARG A 101 -10.20 14.78 -25.33
C ARG A 101 -9.83 14.59 -23.87
N PRO A 102 -9.95 13.38 -23.34
CA PRO A 102 -9.68 13.14 -21.92
C PRO A 102 -8.22 13.39 -21.52
N LEU A 103 -7.27 13.23 -22.44
CA LEU A 103 -5.85 13.49 -22.14
C LEU A 103 -5.57 14.99 -21.97
N ASP A 104 -6.29 15.86 -22.69
CA ASP A 104 -6.17 17.32 -22.52
C ASP A 104 -6.80 17.78 -21.19
N VAL A 105 -7.86 17.09 -20.74
CA VAL A 105 -8.44 17.33 -19.40
C VAL A 105 -7.43 16.96 -18.31
N ILE A 106 -6.72 15.85 -18.46
CA ILE A 106 -5.64 15.48 -17.51
C ILE A 106 -4.56 16.56 -17.48
N ASP A 107 -4.06 17.01 -18.65
CA ASP A 107 -3.09 18.10 -18.72
C ASP A 107 -3.59 19.35 -17.98
N SER A 108 -4.82 19.75 -18.25
CA SER A 108 -5.40 20.95 -17.65
C SER A 108 -5.55 20.84 -16.13
N ILE A 109 -5.90 19.66 -15.62
CA ILE A 109 -5.96 19.45 -14.15
C ILE A 109 -4.58 19.66 -13.52
N PHE A 110 -3.53 19.08 -14.08
CA PHE A 110 -2.18 19.23 -13.51
C PHE A 110 -1.60 20.63 -13.71
N ARG A 111 -1.68 21.16 -14.94
CA ARG A 111 -1.02 22.42 -15.29
C ARG A 111 -1.74 23.65 -14.80
N VAL A 112 -3.04 23.55 -14.56
CA VAL A 112 -3.85 24.73 -14.16
C VAL A 112 -4.43 24.53 -12.77
N VAL A 113 -5.23 23.47 -12.54
CA VAL A 113 -5.93 23.30 -11.27
C VAL A 113 -4.96 23.05 -10.13
N LEU A 114 -4.10 22.05 -10.26
CA LEU A 114 -3.16 21.69 -9.20
C LEU A 114 -2.08 22.77 -9.05
N ALA A 115 -1.55 23.33 -10.13
CA ALA A 115 -0.54 24.38 -10.08
C ALA A 115 -1.04 25.62 -9.34
N ASN A 116 -2.27 26.06 -9.60
CA ASN A 116 -2.86 27.21 -8.89
C ASN A 116 -3.19 26.92 -7.41
N ASN A 117 -3.21 25.66 -7.01
CA ASN A 117 -3.36 25.23 -5.63
C ASN A 117 -2.01 24.91 -4.95
N GLY A 118 -0.88 25.36 -5.53
CA GLY A 118 0.44 25.28 -4.92
C GLY A 118 1.20 23.97 -5.19
N TYR A 119 0.74 23.13 -6.13
CA TYR A 119 1.46 21.95 -6.54
C TYR A 119 2.43 22.27 -7.67
N ASN A 120 3.64 21.73 -7.62
CA ASN A 120 4.60 21.87 -8.70
C ASN A 120 4.14 21.09 -9.95
N ILE A 121 4.30 21.68 -11.13
CA ILE A 121 4.07 21.00 -12.40
C ILE A 121 5.23 20.04 -12.64
N ARG A 122 4.92 18.75 -12.78
CA ARG A 122 5.89 17.68 -13.06
C ARG A 122 5.45 16.92 -14.30
N GLU A 123 6.24 16.97 -15.35
CA GLU A 123 5.93 16.31 -16.64
C GLU A 123 5.82 14.79 -16.48
N GLU A 124 6.65 14.21 -15.60
CA GLU A 124 6.65 12.80 -15.26
C GLU A 124 5.29 12.39 -14.67
N GLN A 125 4.73 13.23 -13.78
CA GLN A 125 3.44 13.00 -13.14
C GLN A 125 2.29 13.04 -14.15
N ILE A 126 2.31 14.01 -15.07
CA ILE A 126 1.31 14.16 -16.13
C ILE A 126 1.38 12.96 -17.09
N THR A 127 2.58 12.60 -17.51
CA THR A 127 2.83 11.44 -18.38
C THR A 127 2.34 10.15 -17.72
N LEU A 128 2.63 9.96 -16.44
CA LEU A 128 2.15 8.84 -15.63
C LEU A 128 0.63 8.78 -15.61
N ALA A 129 -0.05 9.90 -15.32
CA ALA A 129 -1.49 9.96 -15.29
C ALA A 129 -2.12 9.61 -16.63
N LYS A 130 -1.56 10.09 -17.76
CA LYS A 130 -1.99 9.74 -19.11
C LYS A 130 -1.81 8.25 -19.42
N LYS A 131 -0.69 7.64 -18.99
CA LYS A 131 -0.47 6.20 -19.13
C LYS A 131 -1.47 5.39 -18.31
N MET A 132 -1.75 5.81 -17.08
CA MET A 132 -2.77 5.18 -16.24
C MET A 132 -4.18 5.30 -16.85
N TYR A 133 -4.53 6.45 -17.40
CA TYR A 133 -5.79 6.63 -18.14
C TYR A 133 -5.91 5.63 -19.31
N LEU A 134 -4.87 5.48 -20.12
CA LEU A 134 -4.83 4.49 -21.20
C LEU A 134 -4.93 3.06 -20.64
N GLY A 135 -4.34 2.80 -19.47
CA GLY A 135 -4.47 1.54 -18.74
C GLY A 135 -5.92 1.22 -18.39
N PHE A 136 -6.68 2.21 -17.93
CA PHE A 136 -8.11 2.03 -17.62
C PHE A 136 -8.99 1.81 -18.84
N THR A 137 -8.75 2.56 -19.91
CA THR A 137 -9.70 2.66 -21.03
C THR A 137 -9.39 1.73 -22.22
N SER A 138 -8.15 1.31 -22.38
CA SER A 138 -7.72 0.57 -23.57
C SER A 138 -6.90 -0.69 -23.29
N LYS A 139 -6.68 -1.03 -22.02
CA LYS A 139 -5.89 -2.19 -21.60
C LYS A 139 -6.63 -3.00 -20.55
N GLN A 140 -6.25 -4.26 -20.41
CA GLN A 140 -6.72 -5.11 -19.34
C GLN A 140 -5.90 -4.89 -18.06
N VAL A 141 -4.58 -4.78 -18.22
CA VAL A 141 -3.65 -4.51 -17.11
C VAL A 141 -2.60 -3.48 -17.54
N ALA A 142 -2.36 -2.50 -16.67
CA ALA A 142 -1.25 -1.57 -16.82
C ALA A 142 -0.30 -1.66 -15.61
N LEU A 143 0.98 -1.88 -15.89
CA LEU A 143 2.07 -1.82 -14.93
C LEU A 143 2.71 -0.43 -15.01
N CYS A 144 2.51 0.38 -13.99
CA CYS A 144 2.98 1.74 -13.92
C CYS A 144 3.96 1.90 -12.76
N GLU A 145 5.22 1.58 -13.01
CA GLU A 145 6.28 1.89 -12.04
C GLU A 145 6.55 3.40 -12.07
N ALA A 146 6.54 4.00 -10.90
CA ALA A 146 6.79 5.42 -10.74
C ALA A 146 7.63 5.65 -9.51
N GLU A 147 8.84 6.15 -9.69
CA GLU A 147 9.80 6.36 -8.61
C GLU A 147 9.30 7.39 -7.58
N VAL A 148 10.03 7.51 -6.49
CA VAL A 148 9.68 8.42 -5.40
C VAL A 148 9.62 9.87 -5.93
N GLY A 149 8.68 10.66 -5.42
CA GLY A 149 8.52 12.06 -5.82
C GLY A 149 7.65 12.29 -7.05
N THR A 150 7.34 11.27 -7.86
CA THR A 150 6.48 11.42 -9.05
C THR A 150 5.02 11.78 -8.74
N GLY A 151 4.55 11.64 -7.50
CA GLY A 151 3.18 11.97 -7.13
C GLY A 151 2.13 10.95 -7.59
N LYS A 152 2.43 9.64 -7.51
CA LYS A 152 1.59 8.49 -7.91
C LYS A 152 0.11 8.64 -7.53
N THR A 153 -0.17 9.04 -6.28
CA THR A 153 -1.54 9.11 -5.76
C THR A 153 -2.41 10.07 -6.56
N LEU A 154 -1.95 11.29 -6.80
CA LEU A 154 -2.68 12.25 -7.63
C LEU A 154 -2.77 11.78 -9.08
N SER A 155 -1.73 11.14 -9.63
CA SER A 155 -1.75 10.61 -10.99
C SER A 155 -2.86 9.60 -11.19
N TYR A 156 -2.98 8.57 -10.33
CA TYR A 156 -4.06 7.60 -10.51
C TYR A 156 -5.43 8.14 -10.14
N LEU A 157 -5.56 9.06 -9.18
CA LEU A 157 -6.85 9.66 -8.85
C LEU A 157 -7.38 10.49 -10.02
N VAL A 158 -6.57 11.37 -10.59
CA VAL A 158 -6.96 12.19 -11.75
C VAL A 158 -7.28 11.31 -12.95
N ALA A 159 -6.41 10.36 -13.29
CA ALA A 159 -6.62 9.43 -14.39
C ALA A 159 -7.93 8.63 -14.23
N ALA A 160 -8.17 8.12 -13.03
CA ALA A 160 -9.36 7.30 -12.74
C ALA A 160 -10.65 8.13 -12.77
N ILE A 161 -10.65 9.38 -12.27
CA ILE A 161 -11.81 10.27 -12.34
C ILE A 161 -12.15 10.59 -13.79
N VAL A 162 -11.16 10.95 -14.59
CA VAL A 162 -11.38 11.26 -16.02
C VAL A 162 -11.85 10.02 -16.77
N ALA A 163 -11.26 8.85 -16.51
CA ALA A 163 -11.69 7.59 -17.13
C ALA A 163 -13.11 7.18 -16.70
N LYS A 164 -13.45 7.32 -15.41
CA LYS A 164 -14.81 7.03 -14.92
C LYS A 164 -15.83 7.93 -15.57
N HIS A 165 -15.55 9.22 -15.65
CA HIS A 165 -16.46 10.20 -16.26
C HIS A 165 -16.69 9.92 -17.74
N HIS A 166 -15.64 9.55 -18.49
CA HIS A 166 -15.74 9.07 -19.86
C HIS A 166 -16.64 7.83 -19.95
N ASN A 167 -16.39 6.83 -19.11
CA ASN A 167 -17.11 5.56 -19.11
C ASN A 167 -18.58 5.71 -18.70
N ASP A 168 -18.87 6.51 -17.68
CA ASP A 168 -20.25 6.77 -17.24
C ASP A 168 -21.09 7.46 -18.31
N LYS A 169 -20.47 8.34 -19.11
CA LYS A 169 -21.16 9.02 -20.23
C LYS A 169 -21.38 8.12 -21.44
N GLU A 170 -20.36 7.35 -21.80
CA GLU A 170 -20.39 6.52 -22.99
C GLU A 170 -21.27 5.27 -22.80
N TYR A 171 -21.21 4.66 -21.58
CA TYR A 171 -21.86 3.38 -21.30
C TYR A 171 -22.96 3.43 -20.24
N GLY A 172 -23.17 4.56 -19.57
CA GLY A 172 -24.18 4.70 -18.50
C GLY A 172 -23.87 3.87 -17.23
N MET A 173 -22.64 3.43 -17.07
CA MET A 173 -22.21 2.52 -15.99
C MET A 173 -21.86 3.28 -14.71
N ASN A 174 -22.77 3.59 -13.84
CA ASN A 174 -22.48 4.26 -12.57
C ASN A 174 -21.85 3.31 -11.52
N LEU A 175 -20.66 2.75 -11.85
CA LEU A 175 -19.89 1.87 -10.99
C LEU A 175 -18.74 2.63 -10.31
N PRO A 176 -18.38 2.27 -9.05
CA PRO A 176 -17.26 2.89 -8.36
C PRO A 176 -15.90 2.42 -8.90
N ILE A 177 -14.88 3.21 -8.62
CA ILE A 177 -13.48 2.82 -8.76
C ILE A 177 -13.06 2.11 -7.47
N THR A 178 -12.40 0.95 -7.58
CA THR A 178 -11.77 0.32 -6.42
C THR A 178 -10.29 0.72 -6.35
N ILE A 179 -9.87 1.25 -5.19
CA ILE A 179 -8.47 1.44 -4.87
C ILE A 179 -8.10 0.46 -3.78
N THR A 180 -7.10 -0.38 -4.05
CA THR A 180 -6.54 -1.29 -3.05
C THR A 180 -5.08 -0.96 -2.78
N THR A 181 -4.69 -0.91 -1.50
CA THR A 181 -3.32 -0.55 -1.07
C THR A 181 -2.84 -1.45 0.07
N SER A 182 -1.58 -1.37 0.43
CA SER A 182 -0.95 -2.32 1.37
C SER A 182 -1.31 -2.09 2.83
N SER A 183 -1.63 -0.87 3.27
CA SER A 183 -1.85 -0.55 4.69
C SER A 183 -3.13 0.24 4.96
N ILE A 184 -3.61 0.17 6.22
CA ILE A 184 -4.79 0.92 6.68
C ILE A 184 -4.49 2.43 6.74
N GLU A 185 -3.26 2.81 7.04
CA GLU A 185 -2.81 4.19 7.09
C GLU A 185 -2.90 4.85 5.71
N LEU A 186 -2.43 4.18 4.67
CA LEU A 186 -2.56 4.64 3.29
C LEU A 186 -4.02 4.75 2.86
N GLN A 187 -4.86 3.74 3.19
CA GLN A 187 -6.30 3.82 2.94
C GLN A 187 -6.94 5.06 3.57
N LYS A 188 -6.59 5.35 4.84
CA LYS A 188 -7.09 6.54 5.55
C LYS A 188 -6.63 7.83 4.87
N ALA A 189 -5.36 7.91 4.50
CA ALA A 189 -4.82 9.08 3.81
C ALA A 189 -5.58 9.36 2.49
N ILE A 190 -5.81 8.33 1.68
CA ILE A 190 -6.55 8.45 0.41
C ILE A 190 -7.97 8.97 0.65
N VAL A 191 -8.72 8.37 1.59
CA VAL A 191 -10.14 8.70 1.82
C VAL A 191 -10.33 10.00 2.59
N GLN A 192 -9.45 10.33 3.54
CA GLN A 192 -9.64 11.45 4.45
C GLN A 192 -8.92 12.73 4.04
N ARG A 193 -7.91 12.62 3.15
CA ARG A 193 -7.08 13.75 2.72
C ARG A 193 -7.04 13.91 1.21
N GLU A 194 -6.59 12.89 0.47
CA GLU A 194 -6.30 13.03 -0.96
C GLU A 194 -7.57 13.24 -1.78
N ILE A 195 -8.57 12.36 -1.65
CA ILE A 195 -9.83 12.48 -2.39
C ILE A 195 -10.60 13.77 -2.01
N PRO A 196 -10.78 14.14 -0.72
CA PRO A 196 -11.44 15.39 -0.37
C PRO A 196 -10.73 16.63 -0.88
N ASN A 197 -9.39 16.68 -0.80
CA ASN A 197 -8.61 17.81 -1.31
C ASN A 197 -8.75 17.95 -2.82
N LEU A 198 -8.56 16.85 -3.56
CA LEU A 198 -8.75 16.83 -5.01
C LEU A 198 -10.18 17.20 -5.38
N SER A 199 -11.18 16.64 -4.68
CA SER A 199 -12.60 16.95 -4.90
C SER A 199 -12.88 18.44 -4.78
N LYS A 200 -12.36 19.09 -3.72
CA LYS A 200 -12.51 20.53 -3.52
C LYS A 200 -11.91 21.31 -4.68
N MET A 201 -10.66 21.02 -5.05
CA MET A 201 -10.00 21.70 -6.17
C MET A 201 -10.77 21.52 -7.49
N LEU A 202 -11.22 20.30 -7.81
CA LEU A 202 -11.98 20.06 -9.02
C LEU A 202 -13.34 20.76 -9.03
N MET A 203 -13.98 20.90 -7.87
CA MET A 203 -15.22 21.68 -7.72
C MET A 203 -14.98 23.19 -7.86
N ASP A 204 -13.92 23.71 -7.24
CA ASP A 204 -13.58 25.14 -7.30
C ASP A 204 -13.30 25.59 -8.76
N TYR A 205 -12.85 24.66 -9.60
CA TYR A 205 -12.65 24.89 -11.04
C TYR A 205 -13.76 24.31 -11.93
N TYR A 206 -14.86 23.88 -11.32
CA TYR A 206 -16.07 23.41 -12.01
C TYR A 206 -15.83 22.21 -12.97
N ILE A 207 -14.82 21.42 -12.70
CA ILE A 207 -14.55 20.19 -13.45
C ILE A 207 -15.57 19.11 -13.06
N ILE A 208 -15.98 19.08 -11.80
CA ILE A 208 -17.04 18.21 -11.28
C ILE A 208 -18.14 19.03 -10.62
N GLU A 209 -19.38 18.51 -10.66
CA GLU A 209 -20.57 19.20 -10.13
C GLU A 209 -20.86 18.90 -8.69
N GLN A 210 -20.52 17.69 -8.27
CA GLN A 210 -20.78 17.19 -6.92
C GLN A 210 -19.47 16.73 -6.30
N PRO A 211 -19.35 16.80 -4.98
CA PRO A 211 -18.17 16.31 -4.32
C PRO A 211 -17.99 14.83 -4.55
N LEU A 212 -16.74 14.43 -4.77
CA LEU A 212 -16.37 13.02 -4.91
C LEU A 212 -16.70 12.25 -3.64
N THR A 213 -17.34 11.12 -3.80
CA THR A 213 -17.75 10.24 -2.72
C THR A 213 -16.79 9.08 -2.57
N ALA A 214 -16.33 8.83 -1.35
CA ALA A 214 -15.42 7.73 -1.06
C ALA A 214 -15.81 6.98 0.20
N VAL A 215 -15.68 5.65 0.18
CA VAL A 215 -15.89 4.80 1.34
C VAL A 215 -14.64 3.99 1.66
N LEU A 216 -14.29 3.94 2.94
CA LEU A 216 -13.23 3.08 3.44
C LEU A 216 -13.81 1.71 3.81
N ARG A 217 -13.30 0.65 3.18
CA ARG A 217 -13.70 -0.74 3.41
C ARG A 217 -12.59 -1.46 4.17
N LYS A 218 -12.88 -1.86 5.40
CA LYS A 218 -11.99 -2.64 6.27
C LYS A 218 -12.57 -4.00 6.58
N GLY A 219 -11.75 -4.92 7.04
CA GLY A 219 -12.18 -6.18 7.61
C GLY A 219 -13.16 -5.97 8.79
N LYS A 220 -14.07 -6.89 8.96
CA LYS A 220 -15.11 -6.81 10.02
C LYS A 220 -14.55 -6.71 11.44
N GLU A 221 -13.35 -7.21 11.66
CA GLU A 221 -12.64 -7.16 12.94
C GLU A 221 -12.22 -5.74 13.37
N HIS A 222 -12.34 -4.76 12.48
CA HIS A 222 -12.15 -3.35 12.79
C HIS A 222 -13.43 -2.66 13.31
N TYR A 223 -14.56 -3.36 13.24
CA TYR A 223 -15.86 -2.77 13.61
C TYR A 223 -16.40 -3.35 14.89
N PHE A 224 -17.15 -2.51 15.60
CA PHE A 224 -17.81 -2.81 16.86
C PHE A 224 -18.92 -3.85 16.68
N CYS A 225 -19.01 -4.80 17.62
CA CYS A 225 -20.05 -5.81 17.68
C CYS A 225 -20.89 -5.64 18.97
N HIS A 226 -22.13 -5.18 18.85
CA HIS A 226 -23.03 -4.99 20.00
C HIS A 226 -23.19 -6.27 20.83
N TYR A 227 -23.40 -7.41 20.19
CA TYR A 227 -23.54 -8.70 20.88
C TYR A 227 -22.33 -9.02 21.76
N ARG A 228 -21.13 -8.89 21.23
CA ARG A 228 -19.88 -9.18 21.96
C ARG A 228 -19.56 -8.12 23.02
N TYR A 229 -19.90 -6.89 22.73
CA TYR A 229 -19.78 -5.77 23.65
C TYR A 229 -20.65 -5.96 24.89
N GLU A 230 -21.95 -6.26 24.72
CA GLU A 230 -22.87 -6.48 25.85
C GLU A 230 -22.45 -7.66 26.73
N ASP A 231 -22.02 -8.77 26.08
CA ASP A 231 -21.50 -9.93 26.81
C ASP A 231 -20.24 -9.57 27.62
N PHE A 232 -19.29 -8.86 26.99
CA PHE A 232 -18.06 -8.44 27.65
C PHE A 232 -18.33 -7.43 28.77
N LEU A 233 -19.16 -6.42 28.53
CA LEU A 233 -19.54 -5.41 29.53
C LEU A 233 -20.23 -6.05 30.74
N ARG A 234 -21.17 -6.95 30.51
CA ARG A 234 -21.86 -7.72 31.58
C ARG A 234 -20.87 -8.51 32.45
N ASN A 235 -19.83 -9.06 31.85
CA ASN A 235 -18.81 -9.82 32.59
C ASN A 235 -17.89 -8.94 33.41
N ILE A 236 -17.41 -7.80 32.90
CA ILE A 236 -16.52 -6.90 33.64
C ILE A 236 -17.25 -6.08 34.70
N LYS A 237 -18.54 -5.79 34.53
CA LYS A 237 -19.39 -5.12 35.56
C LYS A 237 -19.54 -5.93 36.84
N LYS A 238 -19.20 -7.20 36.85
CA LYS A 238 -19.10 -8.03 38.07
C LYS A 238 -17.90 -7.62 38.96
N TYR A 239 -16.94 -6.90 38.40
CA TYR A 239 -15.71 -6.48 39.07
C TYR A 239 -15.45 -4.98 38.80
N PRO A 240 -16.34 -4.06 39.23
CA PRO A 240 -16.34 -2.66 38.81
C PRO A 240 -15.07 -1.91 39.23
N SER A 241 -14.54 -2.18 40.42
CA SER A 241 -13.31 -1.53 40.93
C SER A 241 -12.06 -1.90 40.08
N LYS A 242 -12.03 -3.11 39.54
CA LYS A 242 -10.89 -3.59 38.71
C LYS A 242 -10.90 -3.05 37.30
N TYR A 243 -12.10 -2.75 36.75
CA TYR A 243 -12.28 -2.39 35.33
C TYR A 243 -12.94 -1.02 35.15
N LYS A 244 -12.82 -0.11 36.14
CA LYS A 244 -13.51 1.20 36.12
C LYS A 244 -13.29 1.95 34.81
N ASP A 245 -12.06 2.26 34.45
CA ASP A 245 -11.70 3.02 33.25
C ASP A 245 -12.16 2.30 31.94
N THR A 246 -12.09 0.96 31.97
CA THR A 246 -12.55 0.14 30.83
C THR A 246 -14.06 0.21 30.67
N ILE A 247 -14.81 0.18 31.78
CA ILE A 247 -16.28 0.29 31.75
C ILE A 247 -16.68 1.67 31.23
N GLU A 248 -16.12 2.75 31.74
CA GLU A 248 -16.38 4.14 31.30
C GLU A 248 -16.10 4.31 29.80
N LEU A 249 -14.93 3.82 29.33
CA LEU A 249 -14.59 3.84 27.90
C LEU A 249 -15.59 3.07 27.04
N LEU A 250 -15.98 1.87 27.49
CA LEU A 250 -16.90 1.00 26.76
C LEU A 250 -18.30 1.59 26.72
N GLU A 251 -18.80 2.18 27.80
CA GLU A 251 -20.11 2.85 27.83
C GLU A 251 -20.11 4.06 26.89
N LYS A 252 -19.03 4.85 26.84
CA LYS A 252 -18.87 5.93 25.88
C LYS A 252 -18.92 5.40 24.44
N ILE A 253 -18.23 4.29 24.13
CA ILE A 253 -18.24 3.69 22.79
C ILE A 253 -19.64 3.14 22.47
N GLY A 254 -20.28 2.47 23.41
CA GLY A 254 -21.61 1.89 23.23
C GLY A 254 -22.73 2.92 22.98
N SER A 255 -22.56 4.15 23.43
CA SER A 255 -23.51 5.26 23.21
C SER A 255 -23.36 5.95 21.85
N LEU A 256 -22.31 5.61 21.06
CA LEU A 256 -22.07 6.24 19.77
C LEU A 256 -22.99 5.72 18.67
N PRO A 257 -23.33 6.56 17.68
CA PRO A 257 -24.20 6.17 16.59
C PRO A 257 -23.60 5.10 15.67
N TYR A 258 -24.44 4.54 14.82
CA TYR A 258 -24.16 3.41 13.92
C TYR A 258 -22.83 3.50 13.14
N GLY A 259 -22.19 2.36 12.92
CA GLY A 259 -21.01 2.23 12.06
C GLY A 259 -19.68 2.51 12.76
N ILE A 260 -19.53 2.12 14.00
CA ILE A 260 -18.35 2.40 14.82
C ILE A 260 -17.13 1.66 14.31
N ASP A 261 -16.19 2.42 13.76
CA ASP A 261 -14.85 1.99 13.42
C ASP A 261 -13.96 2.07 14.67
N LEU A 262 -13.57 0.92 15.21
CA LEU A 262 -12.78 0.83 16.44
C LEU A 262 -11.37 1.42 16.33
N ASP A 263 -10.85 1.59 15.11
CA ASP A 263 -9.53 2.21 14.89
C ASP A 263 -9.53 3.72 15.14
N ARG A 264 -10.69 4.34 15.29
CA ARG A 264 -10.82 5.76 15.66
C ARG A 264 -10.58 6.01 17.14
N TYR A 265 -10.51 4.94 17.94
CA TYR A 265 -10.39 5.03 19.40
C TYR A 265 -9.08 4.43 19.88
N ARG A 266 -8.47 5.04 20.90
CA ARG A 266 -7.32 4.48 21.61
C ARG A 266 -7.77 3.34 22.53
N ILE A 267 -7.94 2.15 21.97
CA ILE A 267 -8.38 0.94 22.67
C ILE A 267 -7.23 -0.07 22.63
N SER A 268 -6.94 -0.73 23.76
CA SER A 268 -5.95 -1.80 23.76
C SER A 268 -6.39 -2.96 22.85
N GLY A 269 -5.43 -3.63 22.23
CA GLY A 269 -5.71 -4.78 21.36
C GLY A 269 -6.49 -5.89 22.07
N ALA A 270 -6.27 -6.07 23.37
CA ALA A 270 -7.01 -7.03 24.18
C ALA A 270 -8.51 -6.69 24.29
N ILE A 271 -8.84 -5.43 24.56
CA ILE A 271 -10.24 -4.94 24.61
C ILE A 271 -10.85 -4.98 23.22
N LYS A 272 -10.16 -4.45 22.19
CA LYS A 272 -10.62 -4.48 20.79
C LYS A 272 -11.01 -5.90 20.38
N ASN A 273 -10.18 -6.89 20.67
CA ASN A 273 -10.43 -8.29 20.38
C ASN A 273 -11.68 -8.87 21.10
N ARG A 274 -12.14 -8.29 22.21
CA ARG A 274 -13.35 -8.70 22.92
C ARG A 274 -14.63 -8.13 22.31
N ILE A 275 -14.58 -6.91 21.75
CA ILE A 275 -15.76 -6.17 21.29
C ILE A 275 -15.88 -6.06 19.76
N CYS A 276 -14.87 -6.48 19.00
CA CYS A 276 -14.93 -6.45 17.54
C CYS A 276 -15.75 -7.61 16.98
N ILE A 277 -16.21 -7.47 15.72
CA ILE A 277 -16.91 -8.52 15.00
C ILE A 277 -15.95 -9.68 14.71
N LYS A 278 -16.34 -10.90 15.08
CA LYS A 278 -15.62 -12.15 14.76
C LYS A 278 -16.59 -13.24 14.30
N GLY A 279 -16.07 -14.15 13.46
CA GLY A 279 -16.86 -15.26 12.95
C GLY A 279 -18.00 -14.85 12.02
N SER A 280 -19.02 -15.66 11.90
CA SER A 280 -20.18 -15.40 11.05
C SER A 280 -21.20 -14.51 11.75
N CYS A 281 -21.81 -13.61 10.99
CA CYS A 281 -22.97 -12.81 11.43
C CYS A 281 -24.30 -13.40 10.93
N VAL A 282 -24.27 -14.54 10.26
CA VAL A 282 -25.49 -15.22 9.76
C VAL A 282 -26.30 -15.71 10.94
N GLY A 283 -27.58 -15.31 11.01
CA GLY A 283 -28.51 -15.66 12.09
C GLY A 283 -28.27 -14.91 13.41
N CYS A 284 -27.52 -13.83 13.40
CA CYS A 284 -27.35 -12.96 14.56
C CYS A 284 -28.67 -12.31 14.94
N SER A 285 -29.06 -12.41 16.20
CA SER A 285 -30.31 -11.84 16.73
C SER A 285 -30.33 -10.31 16.70
N MET A 286 -29.18 -9.66 16.67
CA MET A 286 -29.05 -8.20 16.64
C MET A 286 -28.79 -7.66 15.23
N ARG A 287 -29.07 -8.44 14.18
CA ARG A 287 -28.72 -8.06 12.80
C ARG A 287 -29.40 -6.78 12.35
N ASP A 288 -30.65 -6.61 12.70
CA ASP A 288 -31.48 -5.48 12.24
C ASP A 288 -31.12 -4.18 12.97
N GLU A 289 -30.62 -4.28 14.20
CA GLU A 289 -30.09 -3.15 15.00
C GLU A 289 -28.57 -2.99 14.86
N CYS A 290 -27.93 -3.86 14.10
CA CYS A 290 -26.49 -3.91 14.00
C CYS A 290 -25.96 -2.79 13.13
N ALA A 291 -25.18 -1.89 13.71
CA ALA A 291 -24.49 -0.80 13.03
C ALA A 291 -23.64 -1.24 11.84
N TYR A 292 -22.95 -2.37 11.96
CA TYR A 292 -22.14 -2.92 10.87
C TYR A 292 -23.01 -3.47 9.73
N SER A 293 -24.12 -4.13 10.05
CA SER A 293 -25.09 -4.62 9.05
C SER A 293 -25.67 -3.42 8.26
N TYR A 294 -26.12 -2.39 8.98
CA TYR A 294 -26.62 -1.16 8.37
C TYR A 294 -25.56 -0.50 7.47
N LEU A 295 -24.32 -0.35 7.98
CA LEU A 295 -23.20 0.27 7.25
C LEU A 295 -22.91 -0.50 5.96
N THR A 296 -22.80 -1.82 6.02
CA THR A 296 -22.51 -2.65 4.85
C THR A 296 -23.62 -2.62 3.82
N HIS A 297 -24.88 -2.66 4.26
CA HIS A 297 -26.04 -2.55 3.38
C HIS A 297 -26.12 -1.16 2.72
N LYS A 298 -25.93 -0.08 3.50
CA LYS A 298 -25.91 1.28 2.99
C LYS A 298 -24.77 1.50 1.98
N MET A 299 -23.56 1.03 2.29
CA MET A 299 -22.42 1.14 1.39
C MET A 299 -22.61 0.36 0.09
N TYR A 300 -23.23 -0.81 0.17
CA TYR A 300 -23.49 -1.63 -1.01
C TYR A 300 -24.54 -1.00 -1.94
N ASN A 301 -25.55 -0.37 -1.37
CA ASN A 301 -26.67 0.19 -2.13
C ASN A 301 -26.54 1.70 -2.42
N PHE A 302 -25.44 2.33 -1.99
CA PHE A 302 -25.24 3.78 -2.22
C PHE A 302 -25.05 4.07 -3.70
N LYS A 303 -26.06 4.70 -4.33
CA LYS A 303 -26.00 5.17 -5.72
C LYS A 303 -25.12 6.43 -5.77
N GLY A 304 -24.21 6.50 -6.75
CA GLY A 304 -23.30 7.62 -6.90
C GLY A 304 -22.00 7.53 -6.09
N LEU A 305 -21.59 6.32 -5.69
CA LEU A 305 -20.29 6.09 -5.09
C LEU A 305 -19.20 6.18 -6.17
N ASP A 306 -18.21 7.07 -5.96
CA ASP A 306 -17.08 7.22 -6.87
C ASP A 306 -15.93 6.27 -6.53
N PHE A 307 -15.60 6.16 -5.24
CA PHE A 307 -14.47 5.36 -4.79
C PHE A 307 -14.82 4.42 -3.64
N GLN A 308 -14.36 3.19 -3.73
CA GLN A 308 -14.23 2.29 -2.60
C GLN A 308 -12.75 1.95 -2.38
N VAL A 309 -12.25 2.27 -1.19
CA VAL A 309 -10.84 2.11 -0.84
C VAL A 309 -10.71 0.97 0.18
N THR A 310 -9.77 0.06 -0.06
CA THR A 310 -9.58 -1.14 0.76
C THR A 310 -8.12 -1.58 0.79
N ASN A 311 -7.78 -2.65 1.54
CA ASN A 311 -6.47 -3.29 1.44
C ASN A 311 -6.47 -4.47 0.47
N HIS A 312 -5.27 -4.92 0.08
CA HIS A 312 -5.09 -6.02 -0.85
C HIS A 312 -5.78 -7.30 -0.38
N ASN A 313 -5.67 -7.64 0.91
CA ASN A 313 -6.28 -8.85 1.47
C ASN A 313 -7.81 -8.83 1.35
N MET A 314 -8.45 -7.69 1.63
CA MET A 314 -9.91 -7.59 1.50
C MET A 314 -10.36 -7.61 0.04
N TYR A 315 -9.62 -6.96 -0.85
CA TYR A 315 -9.88 -7.04 -2.29
C TYR A 315 -9.79 -8.49 -2.77
N LEU A 316 -8.70 -9.18 -2.46
CA LEU A 316 -8.48 -10.58 -2.83
C LEU A 316 -9.49 -11.53 -2.17
N MET A 317 -9.87 -11.26 -0.91
CA MET A 317 -10.93 -12.01 -0.24
C MET A 317 -12.28 -11.84 -0.94
N SER A 318 -12.60 -10.63 -1.44
CA SER A 318 -13.78 -10.40 -2.27
C SER A 318 -13.75 -11.23 -3.55
N GLN A 319 -12.58 -11.34 -4.19
CA GLN A 319 -12.39 -12.18 -5.38
C GLN A 319 -12.43 -13.70 -5.07
N LYS A 320 -11.87 -14.12 -3.92
CA LYS A 320 -11.91 -15.52 -3.44
C LYS A 320 -13.33 -16.00 -3.18
N THR A 321 -14.15 -15.15 -2.55
CA THR A 321 -15.49 -15.53 -2.06
C THR A 321 -16.62 -15.27 -3.06
N HIS A 322 -16.33 -14.55 -4.15
CA HIS A 322 -17.32 -14.29 -5.19
C HIS A 322 -17.67 -15.55 -5.98
N THR A 323 -18.96 -15.88 -5.98
CA THR A 323 -19.57 -16.92 -6.81
C THR A 323 -20.88 -16.40 -7.35
N GLU A 324 -21.47 -17.08 -8.34
CA GLU A 324 -22.80 -16.72 -8.91
C GLU A 324 -23.87 -16.59 -7.83
N ASP A 325 -23.82 -17.43 -6.79
CA ASP A 325 -24.79 -17.45 -5.70
C ASP A 325 -24.45 -16.50 -4.53
N ARG A 326 -23.28 -15.84 -4.56
CA ARG A 326 -22.81 -15.01 -3.46
C ARG A 326 -22.31 -13.66 -3.97
N PRO A 327 -22.96 -12.55 -3.62
CA PRO A 327 -22.46 -11.24 -4.02
C PRO A 327 -21.05 -11.01 -3.46
N PRO A 328 -20.21 -10.26 -4.18
CA PRO A 328 -18.88 -9.93 -3.72
C PRO A 328 -18.93 -9.07 -2.45
N LEU A 329 -17.85 -9.11 -1.63
CA LEU A 329 -17.73 -8.27 -0.42
C LEU A 329 -17.60 -6.78 -0.76
N LEU A 330 -17.07 -6.45 -1.93
CA LEU A 330 -16.98 -5.11 -2.51
C LEU A 330 -17.97 -5.00 -3.66
N ARG A 331 -18.45 -3.79 -3.95
CA ARG A 331 -19.23 -3.56 -5.17
C ARG A 331 -18.39 -3.86 -6.40
N GLU A 332 -19.05 -4.25 -7.47
CA GLU A 332 -18.42 -4.27 -8.79
C GLU A 332 -17.87 -2.89 -9.13
N SER A 333 -16.75 -2.87 -9.84
CA SER A 333 -16.00 -1.66 -10.13
C SER A 333 -15.84 -1.48 -11.64
N CYS A 334 -15.85 -0.23 -12.09
CA CYS A 334 -15.46 0.08 -13.46
C CYS A 334 -13.97 -0.15 -13.67
N PHE A 335 -13.14 0.25 -12.70
CA PHE A 335 -11.68 0.14 -12.73
C PHE A 335 -11.13 -0.25 -11.35
N VAL A 336 -9.94 -0.83 -11.34
CA VAL A 336 -9.21 -1.16 -10.11
C VAL A 336 -7.81 -0.55 -10.15
N VAL A 337 -7.46 0.18 -9.09
CA VAL A 337 -6.10 0.64 -8.82
C VAL A 337 -5.50 -0.27 -7.75
N VAL A 338 -4.35 -0.86 -8.03
CA VAL A 338 -3.54 -1.62 -7.07
C VAL A 338 -2.33 -0.75 -6.73
N ASP A 339 -2.45 0.01 -5.64
CA ASP A 339 -1.38 0.88 -5.15
C ASP A 339 -0.45 0.08 -4.22
N GLU A 340 0.85 0.37 -4.23
CA GLU A 340 1.89 -0.46 -3.61
C GLU A 340 1.82 -1.93 -4.07
N ALA A 341 1.69 -2.11 -5.38
CA ALA A 341 1.41 -3.41 -6.00
C ALA A 341 2.52 -4.45 -5.81
N HIS A 342 3.73 -4.06 -5.41
CA HIS A 342 4.80 -4.98 -5.03
C HIS A 342 4.42 -5.90 -3.84
N LYS A 343 3.42 -5.49 -3.02
CA LYS A 343 2.86 -6.29 -1.92
C LYS A 343 1.69 -7.19 -2.32
N PHE A 344 1.23 -7.09 -3.56
CA PHE A 344 -0.02 -7.75 -3.96
C PHE A 344 0.09 -9.28 -3.93
N LYS A 345 1.24 -9.83 -4.35
CA LYS A 345 1.50 -11.26 -4.31
C LYS A 345 1.53 -11.79 -2.88
N GLU A 346 2.24 -11.13 -1.95
CA GLU A 346 2.30 -11.52 -0.54
C GLU A 346 0.90 -11.56 0.07
N ALA A 347 0.08 -10.53 -0.21
CA ALA A 347 -1.31 -10.50 0.21
C ALA A 347 -2.15 -11.62 -0.42
N ALA A 348 -1.82 -12.07 -1.64
CA ALA A 348 -2.49 -13.20 -2.28
C ALA A 348 -2.10 -14.53 -1.62
N GLU A 349 -0.82 -14.73 -1.32
CA GLU A 349 -0.33 -15.91 -0.59
C GLU A 349 -1.03 -16.04 0.76
N ASP A 350 -1.17 -14.93 1.51
CA ASP A 350 -1.91 -14.88 2.78
C ASP A 350 -3.40 -15.15 2.60
N THR A 351 -4.04 -14.51 1.61
CA THR A 351 -5.50 -14.59 1.43
C THR A 351 -5.95 -15.95 0.91
N PHE A 352 -5.20 -16.55 -0.01
CA PHE A 352 -5.53 -17.86 -0.58
C PHE A 352 -4.93 -19.00 0.21
N GLY A 353 -3.97 -18.75 1.08
CA GLY A 353 -3.47 -19.66 2.08
C GLY A 353 -4.49 -19.99 3.17
N GLU A 354 -4.18 -20.97 3.99
CA GLU A 354 -4.98 -21.34 5.17
C GLU A 354 -4.05 -21.63 6.36
N ARG A 355 -4.58 -21.36 7.55
CA ARG A 355 -3.87 -21.61 8.80
C ARG A 355 -4.82 -22.21 9.83
N ILE A 356 -4.35 -23.23 10.55
CA ILE A 356 -5.04 -23.80 11.69
C ILE A 356 -4.06 -24.01 12.85
N SER A 357 -4.41 -23.50 14.03
CA SER A 357 -3.61 -23.69 15.24
C SER A 357 -4.28 -24.64 16.22
N GLN A 358 -3.48 -25.23 17.10
CA GLN A 358 -3.99 -26.01 18.23
C GLN A 358 -5.05 -25.21 19.02
N LYS A 359 -4.79 -23.91 19.22
CA LYS A 359 -5.64 -22.99 20.00
C LYS A 359 -6.97 -22.69 19.30
N ASP A 360 -7.06 -22.74 17.97
CA ASP A 360 -8.28 -22.45 17.24
C ASP A 360 -9.34 -23.54 17.48
N ILE A 361 -8.93 -24.81 17.51
CA ILE A 361 -9.81 -25.92 17.83
C ILE A 361 -10.29 -25.83 19.30
N VAL A 362 -9.41 -25.46 20.23
CA VAL A 362 -9.78 -25.25 21.65
C VAL A 362 -10.81 -24.12 21.74
N LYS A 363 -10.55 -22.96 21.11
CA LYS A 363 -11.52 -21.83 21.08
C LYS A 363 -12.88 -22.22 20.49
N TYR A 364 -12.86 -23.03 19.41
CA TYR A 364 -14.10 -23.56 18.85
C TYR A 364 -14.89 -24.39 19.87
N VAL A 365 -14.21 -25.34 20.52
CA VAL A 365 -14.84 -26.22 21.51
C VAL A 365 -15.41 -25.43 22.71
N GLU A 366 -14.64 -24.46 23.23
CA GLU A 366 -15.08 -23.58 24.31
C GLU A 366 -16.30 -22.75 23.92
N ALA A 367 -16.25 -22.12 22.73
CA ALA A 367 -17.36 -21.31 22.24
C ALA A 367 -18.65 -22.16 22.02
N VAL A 368 -18.49 -23.35 21.45
CA VAL A 368 -19.62 -24.25 21.19
C VAL A 368 -20.24 -24.78 22.49
N LYS A 369 -19.40 -25.07 23.50
CA LYS A 369 -19.91 -25.48 24.85
C LYS A 369 -20.77 -24.40 25.51
N VAL A 370 -20.39 -23.11 25.33
CA VAL A 370 -21.10 -21.99 25.98
C VAL A 370 -22.31 -21.52 25.16
N LEU A 371 -22.14 -21.42 23.84
CA LEU A 371 -23.08 -20.73 22.94
C LEU A 371 -24.07 -21.66 22.24
N CYS A 372 -23.82 -22.97 22.26
CA CYS A 372 -24.64 -23.95 21.54
C CYS A 372 -25.20 -25.00 22.50
N SER A 373 -26.43 -25.44 22.21
CA SER A 373 -27.04 -26.57 22.86
C SER A 373 -27.19 -27.74 21.88
N PRO A 374 -26.99 -28.97 22.28
CA PRO A 374 -27.26 -30.12 21.42
C PRO A 374 -28.77 -30.26 21.18
N ARG A 375 -29.15 -30.63 19.95
CA ARG A 375 -30.55 -30.92 19.60
C ARG A 375 -31.07 -32.19 20.29
N ASN A 376 -30.25 -33.23 20.28
CA ASN A 376 -30.50 -34.56 20.81
C ASN A 376 -29.22 -35.07 21.47
N ASP A 377 -29.29 -36.09 22.32
CA ASP A 377 -28.18 -36.83 22.88
C ASP A 377 -26.98 -36.00 23.38
N LYS A 378 -27.19 -35.40 24.56
CA LYS A 378 -26.17 -34.57 25.23
C LYS A 378 -24.86 -35.34 25.52
N ALA A 379 -25.01 -36.65 25.84
CA ALA A 379 -23.84 -37.49 26.18
C ALA A 379 -22.91 -37.67 24.96
N LYS A 380 -23.48 -38.03 23.82
CA LYS A 380 -22.74 -38.21 22.57
C LYS A 380 -22.15 -36.90 22.02
N TYR A 381 -22.87 -35.79 22.23
CA TYR A 381 -22.33 -34.47 21.89
C TYR A 381 -21.07 -34.11 22.69
N LYS A 382 -21.08 -34.40 24.01
CA LYS A 382 -19.94 -34.20 24.89
C LYS A 382 -18.79 -35.12 24.51
N GLU A 383 -19.07 -36.39 24.20
CA GLU A 383 -18.06 -37.35 23.70
C GLU A 383 -17.34 -36.84 22.44
N PHE A 384 -18.09 -36.31 21.46
CA PHE A 384 -17.48 -35.76 20.25
C PHE A 384 -16.59 -34.53 20.53
N LEU A 385 -16.97 -33.65 21.48
CA LEU A 385 -16.14 -32.50 21.86
C LEU A 385 -14.84 -32.96 22.56
N GLU A 386 -14.90 -33.98 23.41
CA GLU A 386 -13.73 -34.56 24.08
C GLU A 386 -12.83 -35.30 23.08
N ALA A 387 -13.42 -36.08 22.18
CA ALA A 387 -12.67 -36.72 21.09
C ALA A 387 -11.99 -35.72 20.18
N LEU A 388 -12.64 -34.58 19.86
CA LEU A 388 -12.05 -33.52 19.06
C LEU A 388 -10.80 -32.92 19.72
N LEU A 389 -10.84 -32.64 21.01
CA LEU A 389 -9.68 -32.17 21.78
C LEU A 389 -8.56 -33.19 21.83
N LYS A 390 -8.88 -34.50 21.99
CA LYS A 390 -7.91 -35.59 21.98
C LYS A 390 -7.19 -35.69 20.64
N GLU A 391 -7.92 -35.67 19.51
CA GLU A 391 -7.34 -35.73 18.17
C GLU A 391 -6.52 -34.46 17.86
N ASN A 392 -6.99 -33.27 18.33
CA ASN A 392 -6.23 -32.03 18.25
C ASN A 392 -4.86 -32.12 18.95
N ASN A 393 -4.85 -32.59 20.20
CA ASN A 393 -3.61 -32.73 20.96
C ASN A 393 -2.66 -33.76 20.32
N ALA A 394 -3.19 -34.84 19.76
CA ALA A 394 -2.41 -35.87 19.06
C ALA A 394 -1.76 -35.31 17.77
N LEU A 395 -2.54 -34.54 16.97
CA LEU A 395 -2.03 -33.91 15.76
C LEU A 395 -0.91 -32.92 16.09
N PHE A 396 -1.20 -31.91 16.92
CA PHE A 396 -0.22 -30.86 17.21
C PHE A 396 0.95 -31.34 18.07
N GLY A 397 0.75 -32.40 18.88
CA GLY A 397 1.83 -33.09 19.56
C GLY A 397 2.84 -33.72 18.60
N SER A 398 2.35 -34.26 17.46
CA SER A 398 3.22 -34.85 16.42
C SER A 398 3.95 -33.82 15.57
N LEU A 399 3.50 -32.55 15.60
CA LEU A 399 4.10 -31.44 14.85
C LEU A 399 5.13 -30.65 15.68
N ARG A 400 5.16 -30.83 16.99
CA ARG A 400 6.15 -30.17 17.87
C ARG A 400 7.53 -30.77 17.62
N ARG A 401 8.46 -29.95 17.14
CA ARG A 401 9.88 -30.31 17.12
C ARG A 401 10.48 -30.19 18.52
N LYS A 402 11.47 -31.04 18.86
CA LYS A 402 12.30 -30.81 20.06
C LYS A 402 13.10 -29.53 19.80
N ARG A 403 12.87 -28.51 20.61
CA ARG A 403 13.58 -27.24 20.55
C ARG A 403 14.99 -27.45 21.08
N ASN A 404 16.01 -27.16 20.30
CA ASN A 404 17.36 -26.89 20.80
C ASN A 404 17.39 -25.42 21.21
N ASP A 405 17.91 -25.10 22.38
CA ASP A 405 17.87 -23.73 22.98
C ASP A 405 18.61 -22.65 22.16
N ASN A 406 19.33 -23.03 21.10
CA ASN A 406 20.05 -22.13 20.20
C ASN A 406 19.28 -21.71 18.94
N ASP A 407 18.07 -22.24 18.69
CA ASP A 407 17.36 -22.07 17.39
C ASP A 407 16.20 -21.06 17.46
N ILE A 408 16.32 -19.98 18.22
CA ILE A 408 15.22 -19.03 18.45
C ILE A 408 14.83 -18.21 17.19
N GLU A 409 15.71 -18.09 16.19
CA GLU A 409 15.45 -17.29 14.99
C GLU A 409 15.19 -18.12 13.70
N GLU A 410 15.55 -19.41 13.65
CA GLU A 410 15.51 -20.18 12.40
C GLU A 410 14.24 -20.99 12.14
N ASP A 411 13.30 -21.07 13.07
CA ASP A 411 12.14 -21.98 13.00
C ASP A 411 10.88 -21.37 12.36
N ARG A 412 11.04 -20.35 11.49
CA ARG A 412 9.92 -19.80 10.72
C ARG A 412 9.70 -20.61 9.42
N GLY A 413 8.87 -21.65 9.53
CA GLY A 413 8.24 -22.22 8.36
C GLY A 413 9.02 -23.31 7.63
N SER A 414 9.56 -24.31 8.35
CA SER A 414 10.09 -25.50 7.67
C SER A 414 8.99 -26.24 6.91
N ILE A 415 9.19 -26.48 5.63
CA ILE A 415 8.31 -27.32 4.79
C ILE A 415 8.17 -28.69 5.45
N ILE A 416 6.95 -29.19 5.44
CA ILE A 416 6.67 -30.55 5.86
C ILE A 416 5.86 -31.28 4.79
N THR A 417 6.17 -32.55 4.61
CA THR A 417 5.25 -33.51 3.98
C THR A 417 4.44 -34.17 5.09
N LEU A 418 3.12 -34.04 5.02
CA LEU A 418 2.23 -34.62 6.02
C LEU A 418 2.36 -36.16 6.01
N THR A 419 2.63 -36.72 7.16
CA THR A 419 2.64 -38.18 7.35
C THR A 419 1.25 -38.80 7.28
N ASN A 420 1.11 -40.06 7.00
CA ASN A 420 -0.15 -40.79 7.02
C ASN A 420 -0.87 -40.66 8.35
N PHE A 421 -0.13 -40.60 9.46
CA PHE A 421 -0.68 -40.34 10.80
C PHE A 421 -1.35 -38.94 10.87
N GLN A 422 -0.66 -37.89 10.44
CA GLN A 422 -1.16 -36.52 10.46
C GLN A 422 -2.39 -36.35 9.55
N ILE A 423 -2.35 -36.92 8.34
CA ILE A 423 -3.50 -36.93 7.41
C ILE A 423 -4.69 -37.66 8.05
N SER A 424 -4.49 -38.81 8.69
CA SER A 424 -5.53 -39.51 9.42
C SER A 424 -6.13 -38.68 10.54
N LYS A 425 -5.30 -37.95 11.31
CA LYS A 425 -5.77 -37.04 12.38
C LYS A 425 -6.58 -35.87 11.84
N LEU A 426 -6.12 -35.22 10.76
CA LEU A 426 -6.88 -34.16 10.09
C LEU A 426 -8.24 -34.66 9.60
N GLY A 427 -8.29 -35.86 9.01
CA GLY A 427 -9.52 -36.51 8.57
C GLY A 427 -10.50 -36.78 9.74
N LYS A 428 -10.00 -37.27 10.88
CA LYS A 428 -10.81 -37.49 12.09
C LYS A 428 -11.33 -36.17 12.67
N ILE A 429 -10.49 -35.14 12.75
CA ILE A 429 -10.90 -33.80 13.21
C ILE A 429 -12.01 -33.25 12.29
N LYS A 430 -11.85 -33.32 10.96
CA LYS A 430 -12.87 -32.90 9.99
C LYS A 430 -14.20 -33.66 10.17
N TYR A 431 -14.12 -34.96 10.39
CA TYR A 431 -15.29 -35.79 10.67
C TYR A 431 -16.01 -35.36 11.96
N LEU A 432 -15.27 -35.22 13.07
CA LEU A 432 -15.82 -34.80 14.38
C LEU A 432 -16.44 -33.41 14.29
N LEU A 433 -15.80 -32.44 13.65
CA LEU A 433 -16.37 -31.13 13.36
C LEU A 433 -17.70 -31.25 12.63
N SER A 434 -17.78 -32.10 11.61
CA SER A 434 -19.01 -32.31 10.83
C SER A 434 -20.16 -32.94 11.69
N ARG A 435 -19.80 -33.86 12.61
CA ARG A 435 -20.76 -34.46 13.55
C ARG A 435 -21.30 -33.45 14.57
N ILE A 436 -20.41 -32.66 15.16
CA ILE A 436 -20.74 -31.58 16.12
C ILE A 436 -21.63 -30.53 15.45
N GLU A 437 -21.31 -30.10 14.24
CA GLU A 437 -22.10 -29.11 13.48
C GLU A 437 -23.54 -29.61 13.18
N LYS A 438 -23.75 -30.92 12.96
CA LYS A 438 -25.06 -31.51 12.74
C LYS A 438 -25.89 -31.62 14.03
N MET A 439 -25.23 -31.79 15.18
CA MET A 439 -25.90 -31.99 16.47
C MET A 439 -26.20 -30.67 17.20
N LYS A 440 -25.45 -29.60 16.96
CA LYS A 440 -25.69 -28.32 17.63
C LYS A 440 -26.93 -27.61 17.08
N VAL A 441 -27.64 -26.87 17.92
CA VAL A 441 -28.60 -25.87 17.47
C VAL A 441 -27.78 -24.78 16.76
N LYS A 442 -28.15 -24.42 15.53
CA LYS A 442 -27.42 -23.49 14.72
C LYS A 442 -27.37 -22.09 15.35
N ARG A 443 -26.36 -21.81 16.15
CA ARG A 443 -25.95 -20.47 16.56
C ARG A 443 -24.53 -20.27 16.07
N ASN A 444 -24.37 -19.64 14.90
CA ASN A 444 -23.05 -19.40 14.30
C ASN A 444 -22.48 -18.00 14.63
N TYR A 445 -23.33 -17.10 15.16
CA TYR A 445 -22.90 -15.75 15.52
C TYR A 445 -22.19 -15.74 16.88
N GLY A 446 -21.20 -14.89 17.01
CA GLY A 446 -20.40 -14.79 18.24
C GLY A 446 -19.33 -15.87 18.41
N ILE A 447 -19.27 -16.89 17.56
CA ILE A 447 -18.24 -17.93 17.55
C ILE A 447 -17.05 -17.39 16.77
N PRO A 448 -15.87 -17.17 17.40
CA PRO A 448 -14.71 -16.55 16.74
C PRO A 448 -14.15 -17.42 15.62
N VAL A 449 -14.15 -18.73 15.81
CA VAL A 449 -13.70 -19.74 14.85
C VAL A 449 -14.85 -20.70 14.64
N THR A 450 -15.35 -20.83 13.43
CA THR A 450 -16.49 -21.72 13.12
C THR A 450 -16.00 -23.10 12.66
N GLY A 451 -16.83 -24.12 12.86
CA GLY A 451 -16.52 -25.47 12.35
C GLY A 451 -16.37 -25.51 10.83
N GLU A 452 -17.04 -24.62 10.10
CA GLU A 452 -16.90 -24.50 8.64
C GLU A 452 -15.50 -23.95 8.26
N MET A 453 -15.02 -22.89 8.94
CA MET A 453 -13.68 -22.36 8.74
C MET A 453 -12.61 -23.43 8.99
N LEU A 454 -12.72 -24.15 10.09
CA LEU A 454 -11.76 -25.22 10.41
C LEU A 454 -11.79 -26.36 9.39
N LYS A 455 -12.98 -26.77 8.92
CA LYS A 455 -13.10 -27.80 7.88
C LYS A 455 -12.47 -27.36 6.55
N ASN A 456 -12.68 -26.13 6.13
CA ASN A 456 -12.13 -25.60 4.91
C ASN A 456 -10.60 -25.51 4.98
N ALA A 457 -10.06 -25.03 6.11
CA ALA A 457 -8.62 -25.01 6.34
C ALA A 457 -8.00 -26.43 6.29
N ILE A 458 -8.62 -27.39 7.00
CA ILE A 458 -8.17 -28.79 6.97
C ILE A 458 -8.22 -29.39 5.56
N GLU A 459 -9.29 -29.10 4.81
CA GLU A 459 -9.42 -29.59 3.44
C GLU A 459 -8.32 -29.03 2.52
N THR A 460 -8.04 -27.73 2.62
CA THR A 460 -6.99 -27.08 1.84
C THR A 460 -5.61 -27.61 2.22
N ILE A 461 -5.32 -27.72 3.51
CA ILE A 461 -4.02 -28.27 4.01
C ILE A 461 -3.84 -29.72 3.58
N SER A 462 -4.89 -30.53 3.59
CA SER A 462 -4.82 -31.95 3.20
C SER A 462 -4.53 -32.16 1.71
N LYS A 463 -4.66 -31.11 0.86
CA LYS A 463 -4.26 -31.13 -0.56
C LYS A 463 -2.77 -30.80 -0.75
N GLY A 464 -1.90 -31.45 0.00
CA GLY A 464 -0.46 -31.17 0.04
C GLY A 464 0.26 -31.22 -1.30
N SER A 465 -0.24 -31.95 -2.29
CA SER A 465 0.33 -31.95 -3.66
C SER A 465 0.13 -30.62 -4.39
N GLN A 466 -0.89 -29.84 -4.04
CA GLN A 466 -1.22 -28.56 -4.65
C GLN A 466 -0.77 -27.36 -3.79
N ASN A 467 -0.41 -27.61 -2.53
CA ASN A 467 -0.08 -26.57 -1.57
C ASN A 467 1.29 -26.85 -0.95
N THR A 468 2.04 -25.79 -0.68
CA THR A 468 3.20 -25.83 0.21
C THR A 468 2.67 -25.81 1.64
N VAL A 469 3.05 -26.81 2.45
CA VAL A 469 2.60 -26.96 3.84
C VAL A 469 3.79 -26.82 4.77
N TRP A 470 3.63 -26.02 5.84
CA TRP A 470 4.67 -25.84 6.86
C TRP A 470 4.11 -25.73 8.26
N VAL A 471 4.98 -25.88 9.24
CA VAL A 471 4.67 -25.64 10.66
C VAL A 471 5.24 -24.29 11.05
N ASP A 472 4.41 -23.48 11.71
CA ASP A 472 4.80 -22.20 12.29
C ASP A 472 4.56 -22.25 13.81
N THR A 473 5.48 -21.66 14.60
CA THR A 473 5.35 -21.58 16.05
C THR A 473 5.45 -20.11 16.46
N ASP A 474 4.41 -19.59 17.11
CA ASP A 474 4.40 -18.20 17.58
C ASP A 474 5.27 -17.99 18.84
N GLU A 475 5.45 -16.74 19.24
CA GLU A 475 6.24 -16.33 20.41
C GLU A 475 5.75 -16.97 21.72
N ASN A 476 4.48 -17.38 21.77
CA ASN A 476 3.87 -18.06 22.92
C ASN A 476 3.96 -19.60 22.82
N GLY A 477 4.71 -20.11 21.86
CA GLY A 477 4.85 -21.56 21.62
C GLY A 477 3.61 -22.22 21.02
N ILE A 478 2.67 -21.46 20.44
CA ILE A 478 1.47 -22.00 19.80
C ILE A 478 1.84 -22.50 18.42
N VAL A 479 1.74 -23.81 18.24
CA VAL A 479 1.99 -24.46 16.95
C VAL A 479 0.81 -24.29 16.03
N SER A 480 1.09 -23.92 14.79
CA SER A 480 0.13 -23.77 13.69
C SER A 480 0.59 -24.57 12.49
N LEU A 481 -0.37 -25.16 11.81
CA LEU A 481 -0.18 -25.79 10.50
C LEU A 481 -0.70 -24.80 9.45
N CYS A 482 0.19 -24.41 8.55
CA CYS A 482 -0.04 -23.38 7.54
C CYS A 482 0.10 -24.01 6.15
N CYS A 483 -0.60 -23.42 5.19
CA CYS A 483 -0.37 -23.76 3.78
C CYS A 483 -0.62 -22.57 2.87
N THR A 484 0.03 -22.56 1.72
CA THR A 484 -0.25 -21.65 0.59
C THR A 484 -0.26 -22.44 -0.72
N PRO A 485 -1.07 -22.03 -1.71
CA PRO A 485 -1.05 -22.67 -3.02
C PRO A 485 0.30 -22.53 -3.72
N LYS A 486 0.83 -23.63 -4.25
CA LYS A 486 2.09 -23.65 -5.00
C LYS A 486 2.07 -22.75 -6.23
N LYS A 487 0.94 -22.66 -6.89
CA LYS A 487 0.73 -21.87 -8.11
C LYS A 487 -0.22 -20.69 -7.86
N ILE A 488 0.20 -19.79 -6.99
CA ILE A 488 -0.58 -18.58 -6.67
C ILE A 488 -0.84 -17.71 -7.92
N ASN A 489 0.11 -17.64 -8.84
CA ASN A 489 0.00 -16.96 -10.11
C ASN A 489 -1.20 -17.45 -10.96
N ASN A 490 -1.45 -18.78 -11.01
CA ASN A 490 -2.61 -19.32 -11.70
C ASN A 490 -3.94 -18.96 -11.02
N ILE A 491 -3.92 -18.80 -9.70
CA ILE A 491 -5.12 -18.38 -8.95
C ILE A 491 -5.40 -16.90 -9.22
N LEU A 492 -4.37 -16.07 -9.19
CA LEU A 492 -4.49 -14.64 -9.51
C LEU A 492 -5.00 -14.46 -10.95
N ARG A 493 -4.46 -15.20 -11.91
CA ARG A 493 -4.98 -15.20 -13.26
C ARG A 493 -6.48 -15.41 -13.28
N LYS A 494 -6.97 -16.55 -12.77
CA LYS A 494 -8.39 -16.95 -12.85
C LYS A 494 -9.32 -16.09 -12.02
N LYS A 495 -8.87 -15.60 -10.87
CA LYS A 495 -9.72 -14.89 -9.92
C LYS A 495 -9.68 -13.38 -10.08
N VAL A 496 -8.60 -12.83 -10.62
CA VAL A 496 -8.36 -11.38 -10.74
C VAL A 496 -8.26 -10.96 -12.18
N TRP A 497 -7.33 -11.52 -12.96
CA TRP A 497 -6.99 -11.00 -14.28
C TRP A 497 -7.93 -11.46 -15.40
N ASP A 498 -8.49 -12.66 -15.33
CA ASP A 498 -9.45 -13.17 -16.34
C ASP A 498 -10.82 -12.48 -16.26
N ARG A 499 -10.98 -11.43 -15.44
CA ARG A 499 -12.21 -10.65 -15.33
C ARG A 499 -12.21 -9.47 -16.30
N ASN A 500 -13.40 -9.07 -16.74
CA ASN A 500 -13.59 -7.92 -17.64
C ASN A 500 -13.56 -6.59 -16.86
N VAL A 501 -12.48 -6.34 -16.10
CA VAL A 501 -12.25 -5.11 -15.35
C VAL A 501 -10.79 -4.72 -15.54
N SER A 502 -10.56 -3.48 -15.94
CA SER A 502 -9.19 -2.98 -16.13
C SER A 502 -8.50 -2.68 -14.79
N HIS A 503 -7.23 -3.08 -14.70
CA HIS A 503 -6.40 -2.91 -13.52
C HIS A 503 -5.18 -2.04 -13.83
N VAL A 504 -4.95 -1.03 -13.01
CA VAL A 504 -3.71 -0.26 -13.00
C VAL A 504 -2.93 -0.62 -11.72
N LEU A 505 -1.78 -1.25 -11.89
CA LEU A 505 -0.88 -1.63 -10.82
C LEU A 505 0.25 -0.60 -10.74
N THR A 506 0.41 0.02 -9.58
CA THR A 506 1.45 1.04 -9.40
C THR A 506 2.24 0.85 -8.11
N SER A 507 3.53 1.13 -8.19
CA SER A 507 4.46 1.15 -7.06
C SER A 507 5.73 1.92 -7.45
N GLY A 508 6.55 2.26 -6.46
CA GLY A 508 7.91 2.76 -6.70
C GLY A 508 8.86 1.70 -7.25
N THR A 509 8.52 0.43 -7.06
CA THR A 509 9.39 -0.72 -7.38
C THR A 509 8.55 -1.91 -7.82
N LEU A 510 8.30 -2.05 -9.10
CA LEU A 510 7.67 -3.22 -9.71
C LEU A 510 8.69 -4.05 -10.49
N SER A 511 9.60 -3.36 -11.18
CA SER A 511 10.72 -4.00 -11.90
C SER A 511 11.87 -4.31 -10.95
N ASP A 512 12.74 -5.23 -11.35
CA ASP A 512 14.03 -5.49 -10.69
C ASP A 512 15.10 -4.42 -11.03
N GLY A 513 14.69 -3.34 -11.71
CA GLY A 513 15.56 -2.30 -12.23
C GLY A 513 15.86 -2.48 -13.73
N THR A 514 15.52 -3.63 -14.32
CA THR A 514 15.69 -3.92 -15.74
C THR A 514 14.36 -4.03 -16.49
N ASP A 515 13.50 -4.95 -16.06
CA ASP A 515 12.21 -5.21 -16.69
C ASP A 515 11.14 -5.66 -15.68
N PHE A 516 9.93 -5.96 -16.16
CA PHE A 516 8.81 -6.42 -15.34
C PHE A 516 8.61 -7.94 -15.34
N GLU A 517 9.50 -8.71 -15.95
CA GLU A 517 9.29 -10.14 -16.17
C GLU A 517 9.12 -10.90 -14.85
N TYR A 518 9.95 -10.60 -13.85
CA TYR A 518 9.82 -11.18 -12.52
C TYR A 518 8.46 -10.89 -11.89
N PHE A 519 8.05 -9.62 -11.91
CA PHE A 519 6.76 -9.20 -11.34
C PHE A 519 5.58 -9.86 -12.07
N LYS A 520 5.64 -9.95 -13.41
CA LYS A 520 4.61 -10.58 -14.22
C LYS A 520 4.47 -12.06 -13.91
N SER A 521 5.59 -12.80 -13.88
CA SER A 521 5.59 -14.24 -13.61
C SER A 521 5.05 -14.56 -12.22
N GLU A 522 5.43 -13.78 -11.22
CA GLU A 522 5.01 -13.97 -9.83
C GLU A 522 3.53 -13.64 -9.59
N ASN A 523 2.97 -12.71 -10.34
CA ASN A 523 1.59 -12.27 -10.23
C ASN A 523 0.66 -12.90 -11.28
N GLY A 524 1.16 -13.79 -12.15
CA GLY A 524 0.35 -14.47 -13.16
C GLY A 524 -0.12 -13.56 -14.29
N LEU A 525 0.69 -12.56 -14.63
CA LEU A 525 0.43 -11.63 -15.73
C LEU A 525 1.04 -12.10 -17.06
N ASP A 526 1.87 -13.14 -17.06
CA ASP A 526 2.45 -13.76 -18.26
C ASP A 526 1.36 -14.25 -19.24
N PHE A 527 0.17 -14.49 -18.73
CA PHE A 527 -0.98 -14.95 -19.49
C PHE A 527 -1.81 -13.82 -20.12
N VAL A 528 -1.55 -12.59 -19.75
CA VAL A 528 -2.22 -11.42 -20.36
C VAL A 528 -1.61 -11.19 -21.75
N ALA A 529 -2.44 -11.09 -22.76
CA ALA A 529 -1.98 -10.85 -24.12
C ALA A 529 -1.22 -9.52 -24.20
N LYS A 530 -0.08 -9.49 -24.91
CA LYS A 530 0.80 -8.30 -24.96
C LYS A 530 0.08 -7.01 -25.37
N HIS A 531 -0.89 -7.07 -26.28
CA HIS A 531 -1.67 -5.90 -26.71
C HIS A 531 -2.64 -5.38 -25.63
N LEU A 532 -2.98 -6.21 -24.63
CA LEU A 532 -3.81 -5.85 -23.48
C LEU A 532 -3.00 -5.47 -22.25
N LEU A 533 -1.67 -5.59 -22.31
CA LEU A 533 -0.74 -5.20 -21.25
C LEU A 533 -0.05 -3.88 -21.62
N LEU A 534 -0.02 -2.95 -20.67
CA LEU A 534 0.78 -1.72 -20.76
C LEU A 534 1.88 -1.78 -19.71
N GLU A 535 3.11 -1.53 -20.11
CA GLU A 535 4.26 -1.40 -19.21
C GLU A 535 4.82 0.02 -19.31
N SER A 536 4.99 0.68 -18.18
CA SER A 536 5.52 2.04 -18.13
C SER A 536 6.40 2.22 -16.91
N ARG A 537 7.58 2.80 -17.12
CA ARG A 537 8.45 3.29 -16.05
C ARG A 537 8.50 4.81 -16.13
N THR A 538 8.39 5.42 -14.98
CA THR A 538 8.48 6.88 -14.84
C THR A 538 9.58 7.15 -13.82
N GLU A 539 10.61 7.82 -14.24
CA GLU A 539 11.75 8.18 -13.41
C GLU A 539 11.36 9.24 -12.38
N SER A 540 12.19 9.38 -11.36
CA SER A 540 12.03 10.40 -10.35
C SER A 540 12.31 11.80 -10.94
N PRO A 541 11.57 12.84 -10.55
CA PRO A 541 11.86 14.20 -10.93
C PRO A 541 13.08 14.79 -10.21
N PHE A 542 13.70 14.04 -9.28
CA PHE A 542 14.79 14.52 -8.45
C PHE A 542 16.14 14.38 -9.12
N ASP A 543 17.00 15.40 -8.95
CA ASP A 543 18.38 15.41 -9.44
C ASP A 543 19.29 14.64 -8.45
N TYR A 544 19.30 13.31 -8.58
CA TYR A 544 20.13 12.46 -7.72
C TYR A 544 21.63 12.72 -7.86
N GLU A 545 22.08 13.19 -9.03
CA GLU A 545 23.48 13.47 -9.27
C GLU A 545 24.00 14.61 -8.39
N LYS A 546 23.20 15.64 -8.20
CA LYS A 546 23.52 16.75 -7.29
C LYS A 546 23.27 16.42 -5.82
N HIS A 547 22.22 15.66 -5.53
CA HIS A 547 21.67 15.55 -4.19
C HIS A 547 22.14 14.32 -3.42
N THR A 548 22.82 13.37 -4.08
CA THR A 548 23.15 12.10 -3.43
C THR A 548 24.56 11.61 -3.71
N ARG A 549 25.06 10.73 -2.82
CA ARG A 549 26.28 9.92 -3.04
C ARG A 549 26.03 8.48 -2.60
N LEU A 550 26.69 7.54 -3.31
CA LEU A 550 26.63 6.11 -3.03
C LEU A 550 28.01 5.61 -2.62
N TYR A 551 28.12 5.06 -1.42
CA TYR A 551 29.33 4.48 -0.88
C TYR A 551 29.20 2.96 -0.74
N ILE A 552 30.14 2.22 -1.34
CA ILE A 552 30.22 0.74 -1.22
C ILE A 552 31.66 0.38 -0.89
N PRO A 553 32.02 0.24 0.41
CA PRO A 553 33.39 -0.04 0.82
C PRO A 553 33.84 -1.46 0.43
N LYS A 554 34.97 -1.57 -0.28
CA LYS A 554 35.53 -2.84 -0.78
C LYS A 554 36.22 -3.64 0.34
N HIS A 555 36.63 -2.99 1.42
CA HIS A 555 37.39 -3.57 2.51
C HIS A 555 36.53 -4.32 3.56
N MET A 556 35.20 -4.23 3.45
CA MET A 556 34.29 -4.87 4.38
C MET A 556 34.33 -6.41 4.28
N PRO A 557 34.17 -7.11 5.39
CA PRO A 557 34.09 -8.56 5.39
C PRO A 557 32.81 -9.03 4.67
N VAL A 558 32.95 -10.13 3.91
CA VAL A 558 31.81 -10.74 3.19
C VAL A 558 30.88 -11.40 4.20
N PRO A 559 29.58 -11.04 4.22
CA PRO A 559 28.63 -11.70 5.07
C PRO A 559 28.44 -13.18 4.69
N SER A 560 28.71 -14.08 5.64
CA SER A 560 28.37 -15.51 5.51
C SER A 560 28.03 -16.05 6.92
N PRO A 561 27.23 -17.13 7.04
CA PRO A 561 26.93 -17.73 8.33
C PRO A 561 28.20 -18.15 9.11
N GLU A 562 29.26 -18.49 8.40
CA GLU A 562 30.56 -18.89 8.97
C GLU A 562 31.40 -17.69 9.47
N ASN A 563 31.18 -16.52 8.91
CA ASN A 563 31.95 -15.30 9.20
C ASN A 563 31.16 -14.29 10.06
N GLU A 564 29.95 -14.60 10.54
CA GLU A 564 29.19 -13.74 11.46
C GLU A 564 29.71 -13.92 12.89
N ASP A 565 30.96 -13.47 13.13
CA ASP A 565 31.68 -13.46 14.40
C ASP A 565 31.88 -12.05 14.95
N ASP A 566 32.55 -11.95 16.08
CA ASP A 566 32.81 -10.65 16.72
C ASP A 566 33.65 -9.70 15.84
N ALA A 567 34.54 -10.22 15.00
CA ALA A 567 35.34 -9.43 14.07
C ALA A 567 34.45 -8.82 12.98
N TYR A 568 33.47 -9.56 12.47
CA TYR A 568 32.48 -9.07 11.52
C TYR A 568 31.61 -7.96 12.12
N TYR A 569 31.07 -8.16 13.34
CA TYR A 569 30.26 -7.13 14.00
C TYR A 569 31.06 -5.87 14.29
N LYS A 570 32.31 -6.03 14.69
CA LYS A 570 33.21 -4.90 14.95
C LYS A 570 33.52 -4.11 13.66
N ALA A 571 33.81 -4.79 12.56
CA ALA A 571 34.05 -4.13 11.28
C ALA A 571 32.83 -3.29 10.82
N ILE A 572 31.61 -3.84 10.97
CA ILE A 572 30.39 -3.10 10.67
C ILE A 572 30.22 -1.90 11.61
N ALA A 573 30.43 -2.09 12.93
CA ALA A 573 30.30 -1.02 13.90
C ALA A 573 31.32 0.11 13.61
N ASP A 574 32.59 -0.21 13.38
CA ASP A 574 33.64 0.78 13.14
C ASP A 574 33.39 1.57 11.84
N GLU A 575 32.93 0.94 10.78
CA GLU A 575 32.59 1.65 9.52
C GLU A 575 31.31 2.47 9.67
N THR A 576 30.30 1.94 10.32
CA THR A 576 29.07 2.66 10.63
C THR A 576 29.33 3.91 11.47
N GLU A 577 30.19 3.82 12.48
CA GLU A 577 30.61 4.96 13.32
C GLU A 577 31.23 6.08 12.47
N LYS A 578 32.16 5.74 11.57
CA LYS A 578 32.79 6.73 10.67
C LYS A 578 31.78 7.45 9.78
N ILE A 579 30.83 6.70 9.22
CA ILE A 579 29.77 7.28 8.35
C ILE A 579 28.86 8.18 9.19
N ILE A 580 28.40 7.75 10.36
CA ILE A 580 27.56 8.55 11.26
C ILE A 580 28.22 9.87 11.62
N ARG A 581 29.52 9.83 11.96
CA ARG A 581 30.30 11.05 12.29
C ARG A 581 30.47 11.96 11.06
N ALA A 582 30.63 11.39 9.86
CA ALA A 582 30.75 12.16 8.62
C ALA A 582 29.42 12.83 8.23
N THR A 583 28.27 12.24 8.61
CA THR A 583 26.92 12.75 8.32
C THR A 583 26.25 13.44 9.52
N ASN A 584 26.96 13.63 10.62
CA ASN A 584 26.48 14.26 11.85
C ASN A 584 25.19 13.61 12.42
N GLY A 585 25.10 12.28 12.43
CA GLY A 585 23.86 11.57 12.77
C GLY A 585 22.90 11.52 11.58
N HIS A 586 21.62 11.90 11.79
CA HIS A 586 20.57 11.94 10.77
C HIS A 586 20.50 10.65 9.93
N THR A 587 20.77 9.50 10.58
CA THR A 587 21.09 8.23 9.92
C THR A 587 20.06 7.16 10.25
N ALA A 588 19.55 6.45 9.23
CA ALA A 588 18.84 5.20 9.38
C ALA A 588 19.73 4.02 8.97
N ILE A 589 19.91 3.06 9.87
CA ILE A 589 20.69 1.85 9.65
C ILE A 589 19.74 0.69 9.47
N LEU A 590 19.76 0.09 8.28
CA LEU A 590 18.86 -0.98 7.87
C LEU A 590 19.54 -2.34 8.00
N PHE A 591 19.01 -3.15 8.90
CA PHE A 591 19.50 -4.51 9.16
C PHE A 591 18.55 -5.56 8.55
N THR A 592 19.10 -6.67 8.12
CA THR A 592 18.34 -7.86 7.69
C THR A 592 18.14 -8.87 8.83
N SER A 593 18.85 -8.73 9.97
CA SER A 593 18.79 -9.60 11.13
C SER A 593 18.76 -8.80 12.43
N TYR A 594 17.91 -9.19 13.37
CA TYR A 594 17.86 -8.62 14.73
C TYR A 594 19.11 -8.95 15.55
N LYS A 595 19.74 -10.11 15.29
CA LYS A 595 20.98 -10.50 15.94
C LYS A 595 22.09 -9.50 15.62
N VAL A 596 22.31 -9.25 14.33
CA VAL A 596 23.33 -8.27 13.87
C VAL A 596 23.01 -6.88 14.39
N LEU A 597 21.75 -6.44 14.30
CA LEU A 597 21.32 -5.15 14.87
C LEU A 597 21.70 -5.02 16.33
N LYS A 598 21.37 -6.02 17.15
CA LYS A 598 21.65 -6.00 18.60
C LYS A 598 23.14 -5.94 18.89
N MET A 599 23.95 -6.75 18.20
CA MET A 599 25.40 -6.78 18.40
C MET A 599 26.06 -5.46 18.00
N VAL A 600 25.70 -4.89 16.85
CA VAL A 600 26.23 -3.61 16.38
C VAL A 600 25.79 -2.45 17.29
N HIS A 601 24.52 -2.47 17.73
CA HIS A 601 24.01 -1.48 18.69
C HIS A 601 24.80 -1.49 20.01
N GLU A 602 25.06 -2.68 20.60
CA GLU A 602 25.83 -2.79 21.83
C GLU A 602 27.26 -2.25 21.67
N LEU A 603 27.88 -2.40 20.49
CA LEU A 603 29.22 -1.89 20.21
C LEU A 603 29.26 -0.36 20.01
N LEU A 604 28.14 0.25 19.61
CA LEU A 604 28.08 1.67 19.26
C LEU A 604 27.44 2.56 20.33
N LYS A 605 26.59 2.03 21.20
CA LYS A 605 25.81 2.82 22.16
C LYS A 605 26.66 3.70 23.10
N ASP A 606 27.85 3.21 23.50
CA ASP A 606 28.76 3.91 24.39
C ASP A 606 29.78 4.80 23.64
N LYS A 607 29.89 4.65 22.32
CA LYS A 607 30.77 5.42 21.45
C LYS A 607 30.10 6.65 20.84
N LEU A 608 28.77 6.65 20.70
CA LEU A 608 27.97 7.66 19.99
C LEU A 608 27.05 8.41 20.96
N THR A 609 27.55 8.76 22.12
CA THR A 609 26.79 9.40 23.22
C THR A 609 26.27 10.79 22.87
N GLU A 610 26.90 11.47 21.92
CA GLU A 610 26.51 12.77 21.42
C GLU A 610 25.26 12.74 20.51
N PHE A 611 24.83 11.55 20.07
CA PHE A 611 23.67 11.35 19.20
C PHE A 611 22.48 10.75 19.95
N ASP A 612 21.28 10.96 19.42
CA ASP A 612 20.07 10.30 19.91
C ASP A 612 19.92 8.91 19.26
N ILE A 613 20.34 7.86 19.98
CA ILE A 613 20.24 6.49 19.49
C ILE A 613 18.83 5.94 19.76
N ILE A 614 18.14 5.56 18.67
CA ILE A 614 16.77 5.06 18.69
C ILE A 614 16.75 3.66 18.08
N CYS A 615 16.38 2.66 18.90
CA CYS A 615 16.21 1.29 18.43
C CYS A 615 14.76 0.99 18.17
N MET A 616 14.48 0.52 16.97
CA MET A 616 13.18 0.00 16.63
C MET A 616 13.05 -1.46 17.06
N THR A 617 12.32 -1.64 18.15
CA THR A 617 11.97 -2.96 18.67
C THR A 617 10.46 -3.18 18.56
N ARG A 618 10.00 -4.42 18.70
CA ARG A 618 8.56 -4.72 18.74
C ARG A 618 7.81 -3.98 19.86
N SER A 619 8.50 -3.61 20.92
CA SER A 619 7.96 -2.85 22.06
C SER A 619 7.95 -1.34 21.83
N ASN A 620 8.85 -0.79 21.01
CA ASN A 620 8.91 0.65 20.73
C ASN A 620 8.14 1.01 19.44
N LYS A 621 6.84 1.19 19.59
CA LYS A 621 5.96 1.62 18.47
C LYS A 621 6.14 3.08 18.05
N ASN A 622 6.81 3.89 18.87
CA ASN A 622 7.00 5.31 18.63
C ASN A 622 8.37 5.65 18.04
N ALA A 623 9.23 4.66 17.81
CA ALA A 623 10.61 4.86 17.36
C ALA A 623 10.75 5.82 16.16
N ILE A 624 9.85 5.71 15.17
CA ILE A 624 9.84 6.63 14.00
C ILE A 624 9.46 8.06 14.41
N ALA A 625 8.47 8.20 15.29
CA ALA A 625 8.05 9.52 15.77
C ALA A 625 9.12 10.19 16.63
N ASP A 626 9.84 9.40 17.41
CA ASP A 626 10.96 9.86 18.23
C ASP A 626 12.14 10.25 17.33
N PHE A 627 12.45 9.45 16.31
CA PHE A 627 13.47 9.77 15.31
C PHE A 627 13.19 11.08 14.55
N LYS A 628 11.94 11.29 14.14
CA LYS A 628 11.53 12.54 13.48
C LYS A 628 11.61 13.78 14.36
N LYS A 629 11.59 13.61 15.68
CA LYS A 629 11.72 14.72 16.65
C LYS A 629 13.15 14.98 17.07
N SER A 630 14.02 14.01 16.86
CA SER A 630 15.43 14.14 17.17
C SER A 630 16.10 15.11 16.20
N LYS A 631 17.09 15.87 16.72
CA LYS A 631 17.86 16.82 15.92
C LYS A 631 18.95 16.14 15.09
N ASN A 632 19.56 15.07 15.63
CA ASN A 632 20.65 14.32 15.01
C ASN A 632 20.54 12.81 15.27
N GLY A 633 19.34 12.28 15.15
CA GLY A 633 19.02 10.90 15.52
C GLY A 633 19.73 9.84 14.69
N ILE A 634 19.91 8.68 15.32
CA ILE A 634 20.36 7.44 14.68
C ILE A 634 19.30 6.38 14.90
N LEU A 635 18.68 5.90 13.82
CA LEU A 635 17.65 4.88 13.87
C LEU A 635 18.21 3.51 13.49
N PHE A 636 18.24 2.58 14.46
CA PHE A 636 18.52 1.17 14.21
C PHE A 636 17.22 0.43 13.86
N ALA A 637 17.10 -0.09 12.63
CA ALA A 637 15.87 -0.66 12.13
C ALA A 637 16.08 -2.01 11.42
N SER A 638 15.13 -2.93 11.59
CA SER A 638 15.11 -4.25 10.94
C SER A 638 13.69 -4.62 10.48
N GLY A 639 13.58 -5.52 9.51
CA GLY A 639 12.30 -6.09 9.07
C GLY A 639 11.41 -5.10 8.33
N SER A 640 10.18 -4.88 8.82
CA SER A 640 9.16 -4.04 8.16
C SER A 640 9.55 -2.57 7.97
N MET A 641 10.65 -2.13 8.55
CA MET A 641 11.13 -0.75 8.44
C MET A 641 11.77 -0.39 7.11
N TRP A 642 12.16 -1.36 6.34
CA TRP A 642 12.59 -1.12 4.96
C TRP A 642 11.51 -0.39 4.12
N GLU A 643 10.26 -0.45 4.54
CA GLU A 643 9.09 -0.02 3.78
C GLU A 643 8.25 1.10 4.43
N GLY A 644 8.52 1.48 5.67
CA GLY A 644 7.60 2.32 6.47
C GLY A 644 8.08 3.70 6.89
N VAL A 645 9.35 4.05 6.68
CA VAL A 645 9.90 5.34 7.13
C VAL A 645 9.70 6.39 6.03
N ASP A 646 8.91 7.40 6.33
CA ASP A 646 8.76 8.60 5.51
C ASP A 646 9.32 9.78 6.29
N CYS A 647 10.56 10.17 6.01
CA CYS A 647 11.25 11.30 6.60
C CYS A 647 11.58 12.29 5.49
N VAL A 648 11.05 13.48 5.58
CA VAL A 648 11.31 14.61 4.66
C VAL A 648 12.26 15.58 5.34
N GLY A 649 13.18 16.15 4.59
CA GLY A 649 14.16 17.10 5.08
C GLY A 649 15.31 16.44 5.84
N ASP A 650 16.03 17.23 6.59
CA ASP A 650 17.28 16.84 7.22
C ASP A 650 17.19 15.82 8.35
N CYS A 651 16.00 15.39 8.72
CA CYS A 651 15.88 14.32 9.71
C CYS A 651 16.45 12.99 9.23
N LEU A 652 16.57 12.78 7.91
CA LEU A 652 17.20 11.61 7.31
C LEU A 652 18.09 12.04 6.14
N SER A 653 19.38 12.12 6.39
CA SER A 653 20.41 12.46 5.39
C SER A 653 21.40 11.31 5.15
N SER A 654 21.27 10.19 5.85
CA SER A 654 22.13 9.02 5.66
C SER A 654 21.33 7.72 5.81
N VAL A 655 21.48 6.82 4.84
CA VAL A 655 20.91 5.48 4.88
C VAL A 655 22.04 4.47 4.78
N ILE A 656 22.21 3.65 5.80
CA ILE A 656 23.23 2.59 5.85
C ILE A 656 22.53 1.24 5.70
N ILE A 657 22.86 0.49 4.66
CA ILE A 657 22.41 -0.88 4.41
C ILE A 657 23.53 -1.83 4.79
N VAL A 658 23.38 -2.53 5.90
CA VAL A 658 24.44 -3.39 6.47
C VAL A 658 24.70 -4.62 5.62
N LYS A 659 23.66 -5.20 5.04
CA LYS A 659 23.74 -6.42 4.22
C LYS A 659 22.69 -6.33 3.12
N LEU A 660 22.99 -6.82 1.92
CA LEU A 660 22.03 -6.91 0.84
C LEU A 660 20.78 -7.67 1.28
N PRO A 661 19.55 -7.12 1.03
CA PRO A 661 18.31 -7.64 1.58
C PRO A 661 17.78 -8.85 0.80
N PHE A 662 18.57 -9.93 0.74
CA PHE A 662 18.09 -11.19 0.18
C PHE A 662 16.85 -11.70 0.93
N PRO A 663 15.94 -12.40 0.24
CA PRO A 663 14.76 -12.96 0.88
C PRO A 663 15.16 -13.91 2.01
N MET A 664 14.43 -13.84 3.11
CA MET A 664 14.64 -14.74 4.25
C MET A 664 14.23 -16.17 3.87
N PRO A 665 14.90 -17.18 4.41
CA PRO A 665 14.45 -18.56 4.28
C PRO A 665 12.99 -18.70 4.72
N SER A 666 12.17 -19.31 3.88
CA SER A 666 10.76 -19.57 4.16
C SER A 666 10.32 -20.82 3.42
N ALA A 667 9.20 -21.41 3.84
CA ALA A 667 8.64 -22.57 3.16
C ALA A 667 8.45 -22.37 1.65
N ILE A 668 8.02 -21.17 1.24
CA ILE A 668 7.82 -20.84 -0.16
C ILE A 668 9.16 -20.76 -0.90
N MET A 669 10.20 -20.19 -0.27
CA MET A 669 11.53 -20.09 -0.87
C MET A 669 12.23 -21.45 -0.96
N GLU A 670 12.04 -22.34 0.03
CA GLU A 670 12.52 -23.72 -0.03
C GLU A 670 11.90 -24.49 -1.18
N GLU A 671 10.59 -24.41 -1.36
CA GLU A 671 9.91 -25.05 -2.47
C GLU A 671 10.41 -24.55 -3.83
N ARG A 672 10.61 -23.21 -3.97
CA ARG A 672 11.19 -22.63 -5.19
C ARG A 672 12.59 -23.18 -5.45
N ARG A 673 13.40 -23.36 -4.39
CA ARG A 673 14.73 -23.93 -4.49
C ARG A 673 14.69 -25.39 -4.96
N GLU A 674 13.75 -26.19 -4.43
CA GLU A 674 13.56 -27.60 -4.84
C GLU A 674 13.11 -27.72 -6.30
N ASN A 675 12.42 -26.72 -6.84
CA ASN A 675 11.97 -26.67 -8.23
C ASN A 675 13.01 -26.09 -9.22
N CYS A 676 14.21 -25.71 -8.75
CA CYS A 676 15.33 -25.27 -9.58
C CYS A 676 16.39 -26.38 -9.71
N GLU A 677 16.98 -26.50 -10.90
CA GLU A 677 18.02 -27.47 -11.14
C GLU A 677 19.33 -27.17 -10.41
N THR A 678 19.62 -25.86 -10.25
CA THR A 678 20.84 -25.37 -9.59
C THR A 678 20.56 -24.25 -8.60
N THR A 679 21.44 -24.12 -7.61
CA THR A 679 21.41 -22.97 -6.67
C THR A 679 21.58 -21.62 -7.42
N SER A 680 22.39 -21.62 -8.50
CA SER A 680 22.60 -20.43 -9.31
C SER A 680 21.31 -19.99 -10.02
N GLU A 681 20.54 -20.93 -10.55
CA GLU A 681 19.23 -20.66 -11.13
C GLU A 681 18.26 -20.07 -10.09
N PHE A 682 18.17 -20.71 -8.93
CA PHE A 682 17.34 -20.22 -7.82
C PHE A 682 17.70 -18.79 -7.40
N VAL A 683 18.99 -18.51 -7.23
CA VAL A 683 19.48 -17.19 -6.85
C VAL A 683 19.15 -16.16 -7.93
N SER A 684 19.39 -16.46 -9.20
CA SER A 684 19.16 -15.50 -10.30
C SER A 684 17.68 -15.25 -10.57
N LYS A 685 16.84 -16.27 -10.45
CA LYS A 685 15.42 -16.23 -10.82
C LYS A 685 14.53 -15.65 -9.71
N TYR A 686 14.85 -15.95 -8.45
CA TYR A 686 13.99 -15.58 -7.31
C TYR A 686 14.67 -14.66 -6.31
N CYS A 687 15.93 -14.96 -5.90
CA CYS A 687 16.54 -14.21 -4.83
C CYS A 687 17.06 -12.84 -5.27
N THR A 688 17.67 -12.75 -6.46
CA THR A 688 18.23 -11.49 -6.96
C THR A 688 17.15 -10.44 -7.28
N PRO A 689 16.07 -10.75 -8.00
CA PRO A 689 15.00 -9.77 -8.24
C PRO A 689 14.36 -9.25 -6.94
N ASP A 690 14.05 -10.15 -6.00
CA ASP A 690 13.49 -9.78 -4.69
C ASP A 690 14.44 -8.86 -3.92
N MET A 691 15.73 -9.20 -3.91
CA MET A 691 16.78 -8.39 -3.27
C MET A 691 16.85 -7.00 -3.90
N LEU A 692 16.82 -6.89 -5.24
CA LEU A 692 16.91 -5.61 -5.95
C LEU A 692 15.69 -4.72 -5.67
N ILE A 693 14.48 -5.28 -5.65
CA ILE A 693 13.26 -4.56 -5.30
C ILE A 693 13.37 -3.98 -3.89
N LYS A 694 13.76 -4.80 -2.91
CA LYS A 694 13.94 -4.35 -1.51
C LYS A 694 15.07 -3.33 -1.38
N LEU A 695 16.17 -3.53 -2.09
CA LEU A 695 17.30 -2.58 -2.10
C LEU A 695 16.84 -1.21 -2.60
N ARG A 696 16.14 -1.15 -3.74
CA ARG A 696 15.57 0.10 -4.29
C ARG A 696 14.58 0.75 -3.34
N GLN A 697 13.79 -0.02 -2.60
CA GLN A 697 12.88 0.49 -1.57
C GLN A 697 13.64 1.14 -0.41
N GLY A 698 14.69 0.49 0.07
CA GLY A 698 15.55 1.02 1.15
C GLY A 698 16.26 2.31 0.74
N VAL A 699 16.88 2.32 -0.42
CA VAL A 699 17.58 3.47 -0.98
C VAL A 699 16.63 4.64 -1.25
N GLY A 700 15.44 4.37 -1.78
CA GLY A 700 14.41 5.38 -2.06
C GLY A 700 13.81 6.06 -0.81
N ARG A 701 14.31 5.75 0.41
CA ARG A 701 13.95 6.47 1.64
C ARG A 701 14.67 7.80 1.79
N LEU A 702 15.83 7.95 1.18
CA LEU A 702 16.71 9.09 1.36
C LEU A 702 16.14 10.39 0.76
N VAL A 703 15.68 10.34 -0.48
CA VAL A 703 15.19 11.53 -1.20
C VAL A 703 13.68 11.47 -1.35
N ARG A 704 12.95 12.42 -0.77
CA ARG A 704 11.48 12.53 -0.75
C ARG A 704 10.97 13.81 -1.37
N CYS A 705 11.79 14.87 -1.35
CA CYS A 705 11.50 16.15 -1.97
C CYS A 705 12.73 16.69 -2.72
N GLU A 706 12.53 17.78 -3.45
CA GLU A 706 13.54 18.38 -4.31
C GLU A 706 14.74 18.98 -3.55
N THR A 707 14.58 19.19 -2.24
CA THR A 707 15.62 19.76 -1.37
C THR A 707 16.36 18.72 -0.54
N ASP A 708 15.89 17.47 -0.52
CA ASP A 708 16.53 16.41 0.26
C ASP A 708 17.90 16.07 -0.34
N THR A 709 18.90 15.99 0.51
CA THR A 709 20.29 15.63 0.15
C THR A 709 20.84 14.62 1.13
N GLY A 710 21.72 13.71 0.67
CA GLY A 710 22.34 12.78 1.59
C GLY A 710 23.10 11.63 0.94
N VAL A 711 23.46 10.64 1.76
CA VAL A 711 24.36 9.54 1.41
C VAL A 711 23.72 8.18 1.62
N ILE A 712 23.94 7.29 0.67
CA ILE A 712 23.59 5.87 0.75
C ILE A 712 24.88 5.09 0.93
N SER A 713 24.94 4.25 1.96
CA SER A 713 26.08 3.39 2.22
C SER A 713 25.66 1.93 2.25
N ILE A 714 26.29 1.06 1.45
CA ILE A 714 26.02 -0.38 1.41
C ILE A 714 27.27 -1.10 1.90
N LEU A 715 27.24 -1.62 3.14
CA LEU A 715 28.39 -2.24 3.78
C LEU A 715 28.65 -3.69 3.32
N ASP A 716 27.89 -4.16 2.35
CA ASP A 716 28.03 -5.50 1.78
C ASP A 716 28.82 -5.44 0.47
N PRO A 717 30.08 -5.84 0.47
CA PRO A 717 30.95 -5.70 -0.72
C PRO A 717 30.49 -6.60 -1.88
N ARG A 718 29.61 -7.59 -1.65
CA ARG A 718 29.03 -8.42 -2.70
C ARG A 718 28.22 -7.61 -3.70
N ALA A 719 27.81 -6.39 -3.35
CA ALA A 719 27.12 -5.46 -4.25
C ALA A 719 27.95 -5.10 -5.49
N ASP A 720 29.30 -5.18 -5.43
CA ASP A 720 30.20 -4.82 -6.54
C ASP A 720 30.75 -5.98 -7.33
N TYR A 721 31.05 -7.11 -6.72
CA TYR A 721 31.87 -8.15 -7.38
C TYR A 721 31.19 -9.48 -7.64
N ARG A 722 29.98 -9.71 -7.16
CA ARG A 722 29.22 -10.93 -7.44
C ARG A 722 28.51 -10.85 -8.80
N THR A 723 28.02 -11.98 -9.28
CA THR A 723 27.31 -12.08 -10.57
C THR A 723 26.12 -11.13 -10.69
N TYR A 724 25.49 -10.80 -9.57
CA TYR A 724 24.40 -9.82 -9.48
C TYR A 724 24.91 -8.36 -9.29
N GLY A 725 26.20 -8.12 -9.08
CA GLY A 725 26.74 -6.76 -8.90
C GLY A 725 26.45 -5.83 -10.08
N LYS A 726 26.47 -6.36 -11.32
CA LYS A 726 26.05 -5.60 -12.50
C LYS A 726 24.60 -5.15 -12.43
N LYS A 727 23.69 -5.98 -11.90
CA LYS A 727 22.28 -5.64 -11.72
C LYS A 727 22.10 -4.63 -10.59
N VAL A 728 22.87 -4.73 -9.51
CA VAL A 728 22.90 -3.73 -8.43
C VAL A 728 23.37 -2.38 -8.98
N ALA A 729 24.47 -2.35 -9.73
CA ALA A 729 24.97 -1.14 -10.35
C ALA A 729 23.95 -0.51 -11.31
N GLN A 730 23.23 -1.32 -12.09
CA GLN A 730 22.16 -0.87 -12.97
C GLN A 730 20.96 -0.31 -12.19
N ALA A 731 20.55 -0.99 -11.11
CA ALA A 731 19.43 -0.56 -10.27
C ALA A 731 19.71 0.73 -9.50
N LEU A 732 20.98 1.06 -9.28
CA LEU A 732 21.44 2.24 -8.53
C LEU A 732 22.26 3.22 -9.41
N HIS A 733 22.11 3.18 -10.73
CA HIS A 733 22.92 3.95 -11.68
C HIS A 733 22.75 5.47 -11.54
N HIS A 734 21.64 5.93 -10.95
CA HIS A 734 21.40 7.36 -10.73
C HIS A 734 22.23 7.98 -9.60
N TYR A 735 22.88 7.16 -8.76
CA TYR A 735 23.59 7.62 -7.57
C TYR A 735 25.11 7.69 -7.86
N PRO A 736 25.71 8.90 -7.88
CA PRO A 736 27.16 9.04 -8.05
C PRO A 736 27.93 8.34 -6.93
N ARG A 737 29.00 7.62 -7.30
CA ARG A 737 29.82 6.87 -6.34
C ARG A 737 30.89 7.72 -5.69
N VAL A 738 31.18 7.38 -4.43
CA VAL A 738 32.33 7.85 -3.67
C VAL A 738 33.08 6.64 -3.12
N ASP A 739 34.41 6.77 -2.97
CA ASP A 739 35.29 5.66 -2.59
C ASP A 739 35.77 5.75 -1.13
N SER A 740 35.50 6.86 -0.44
CA SER A 740 35.97 7.09 0.93
C SER A 740 34.93 7.82 1.81
N VAL A 741 35.06 7.65 3.14
CA VAL A 741 34.26 8.40 4.12
C VAL A 741 34.62 9.90 4.11
N GLU A 742 35.84 10.25 3.71
CA GLU A 742 36.22 11.64 3.56
C GLU A 742 35.47 12.33 2.42
N GLU A 743 35.26 11.65 1.30
CA GLU A 743 34.40 12.15 0.23
C GLU A 743 32.95 12.30 0.65
N ILE A 744 32.45 11.41 1.55
CA ILE A 744 31.12 11.58 2.18
C ILE A 744 31.08 12.90 2.95
N ARG A 745 32.06 13.15 3.82
CA ARG A 745 32.13 14.37 4.63
C ARG A 745 32.16 15.62 3.74
N ASN A 746 33.06 15.65 2.75
CA ASN A 746 33.20 16.78 1.81
C ASN A 746 31.88 17.04 1.07
N PHE A 747 31.18 15.97 0.65
CA PHE A 747 29.88 16.12 0.02
C PHE A 747 28.84 16.71 0.99
N MET A 748 28.73 16.19 2.21
CA MET A 748 27.80 16.70 3.21
C MET A 748 28.05 18.16 3.55
N GLU A 749 29.31 18.57 3.70
CA GLU A 749 29.72 19.95 3.94
C GLU A 749 29.39 20.87 2.74
N SER A 750 29.33 20.32 1.52
CA SER A 750 28.98 21.08 0.31
C SER A 750 27.48 21.29 0.13
N VAL A 751 26.62 20.47 0.73
CA VAL A 751 25.16 20.46 0.50
C VAL A 751 24.34 20.80 1.73
N LYS A 752 24.95 20.84 2.93
CA LYS A 752 24.31 21.20 4.20
C LYS A 752 24.89 22.51 4.73
N ASP A 753 24.06 23.26 5.44
CA ASP A 753 24.45 24.50 6.09
C ASP A 753 25.13 24.25 7.46
N GLU A 754 25.71 25.31 8.05
CA GLU A 754 26.38 25.22 9.33
C GLU A 754 25.44 24.78 10.47
N ASP A 755 24.17 25.14 10.41
CA ASP A 755 23.18 24.76 11.45
C ASP A 755 22.94 23.26 11.48
N TYR A 756 23.09 22.56 10.36
CA TYR A 756 22.99 21.10 10.29
C TYR A 756 24.06 20.42 11.16
N PHE A 757 25.27 20.96 11.19
CA PHE A 757 26.39 20.39 11.95
C PHE A 757 26.42 20.85 13.41
N ASN A 758 25.80 21.98 13.74
CA ASN A 758 25.78 22.55 15.09
C ASN A 758 24.72 21.92 16.02
N ASN A 759 23.89 21.01 15.52
CA ASN A 759 22.82 20.36 16.28
C ASN A 759 23.27 19.18 17.16
N ALA A 760 24.57 18.86 17.21
CA ALA A 760 25.10 17.88 18.17
C ALA A 760 24.87 18.38 19.60
N LYS A 761 24.50 17.48 20.54
CA LYS A 761 24.38 17.84 21.97
C LYS A 761 25.67 18.50 22.42
N GLU A 762 25.60 19.74 22.85
CA GLU A 762 26.65 20.33 23.67
C GLU A 762 26.73 19.48 24.94
N ASN A 763 27.88 18.78 25.13
CA ASN A 763 28.16 17.98 26.32
C ASN A 763 28.48 18.88 27.50
#